data_9f91d4cdbc8a4caf82336ca3fd54037d
#
_entry.id   9f91d4cdbc8a4caf82336ca3fd54037d
#
_cell.length_a   1.000
_cell.length_b   1.000
_cell.length_c   1.000
_cell.angle_alpha   90.00
_cell.angle_beta   90.00
_cell.angle_gamma   90.00
#
_symmetry.space_group_name_H-M   'P 1'
#
loop_
_entity.id
_entity.type
_entity.pdbx_description
1 polymer ?
#
loop_
_entity_poly.entity_id
_entity_poly.type
_entity_poly.pdbx_seq_one_letter_code
_entity_poly.pdbx_strand_id
1 'polypeptide(L)'
;MTVKTKPVKKADLRILQSLEKKVLWLSMWMVHNANHLRQSVDGLKVGGHQASSASITTIMTALYFNVLKVQDRVAVKPHASPVFHAIQYMLGRQTEDKLKAFRSLGGTQSYPSRTKDTDGVDFSTGSVGLGVAMTLFASMVQDYTRLNEAVNKPLAKVNKPGRMIAVMGDAELDEGNIYEAMLEGWKYDVRNLWWIIDYNRQSLDGVVSDGLFRKIQDFFANVGWNVVPLKYGKKLEKVFALQGGDTLRQWIDDCPNDLYSALTFKGQSGEKDAWRSPLKKDLRGVHGIKSILEDHDDNMLHALMTNLAGHDMEAVLEAFHSVADDRPQCFIAYTIKGHGTPLAGHRDNHAGLMNLEQMDVFRSKMQIPEGSEWSAYDNLLIEPETAKKFCLQAPFNKRPPQENEPPKITIPDNLPLNFRSSTSTQASFGNILHELSRGNTDLASRIVTTSPDVTVSTNLGPWVNQRGVFSLDVRNDVFRDEKVASAQKWLRHGTGQHFELGIAENNLFIMLAALGLSGPLFGTRLLPIGTLYDPFIARGLDSLNYACYQDARFMLVATPAGITLAPEGGAHQSISSPLIGIGQPGLSSYEPAYADELAVIMRWAFESMQAENGGSIYLRLSTRAIDQPSREMKPELENQLIKGAYWHIPPTDGARIAIVYSGAVVPEVIEAYEQLKEEIPELGIMAITSYDRLYHDWQRSQVENIEAVSYTHLTLPTRSLV
;
A
#
# COMPACT_ATOMS: atom_id res chain seq x y z
N MET A 1 -15.56 30.05 -10.69
CA MET A 1 -15.07 30.21 -12.09
C MET A 1 -15.19 28.87 -12.78
N THR A 2 -16.07 28.76 -13.77
CA THR A 2 -16.20 27.53 -14.58
C THR A 2 -14.96 27.39 -15.43
N VAL A 3 -14.11 26.42 -15.09
CA VAL A 3 -12.93 26.07 -15.91
C VAL A 3 -13.47 25.59 -17.26
N LYS A 4 -13.17 26.31 -18.34
CA LYS A 4 -13.45 25.85 -19.70
C LYS A 4 -12.57 24.63 -19.99
N THR A 5 -13.09 23.43 -19.78
CA THR A 5 -12.45 22.19 -20.20
C THR A 5 -12.33 22.17 -21.72
N LYS A 6 -11.14 21.81 -22.24
CA LYS A 6 -11.03 21.52 -23.67
C LYS A 6 -11.87 20.28 -23.96
N PRO A 7 -12.84 20.34 -24.87
CA PRO A 7 -13.65 19.16 -25.19
C PRO A 7 -12.74 18.02 -25.68
N VAL A 8 -13.02 16.81 -25.22
CA VAL A 8 -12.32 15.62 -25.69
C VAL A 8 -12.58 15.47 -27.20
N LYS A 9 -11.54 15.18 -27.97
CA LYS A 9 -11.68 15.01 -29.41
C LYS A 9 -12.58 13.80 -29.68
N LYS A 10 -13.60 13.95 -30.53
CA LYS A 10 -14.55 12.88 -30.90
C LYS A 10 -13.84 11.62 -31.43
N ALA A 11 -12.70 11.78 -32.13
CA ALA A 11 -11.91 10.66 -32.61
C ALA A 11 -11.32 9.85 -31.45
N ASP A 12 -10.72 10.52 -30.46
CA ASP A 12 -10.12 9.88 -29.29
C ASP A 12 -11.19 9.18 -28.44
N LEU A 13 -12.38 9.77 -28.31
CA LEU A 13 -13.51 9.16 -27.60
C LEU A 13 -13.94 7.83 -28.22
N ARG A 14 -14.04 7.75 -29.57
CA ARG A 14 -14.37 6.49 -30.28
C ARG A 14 -13.31 5.42 -30.05
N ILE A 15 -12.03 5.81 -30.07
CA ILE A 15 -10.92 4.89 -29.80
C ILE A 15 -11.04 4.35 -28.38
N LEU A 16 -11.18 5.22 -27.37
CA LEU A 16 -11.30 4.84 -25.97
C LEU A 16 -12.50 3.92 -25.70
N GLN A 17 -13.66 4.21 -26.29
CA GLN A 17 -14.83 3.33 -26.19
C GLN A 17 -14.63 1.96 -26.82
N SER A 18 -13.83 1.88 -27.89
CA SER A 18 -13.47 0.61 -28.51
C SER A 18 -12.48 -0.18 -27.64
N LEU A 19 -11.47 0.50 -27.07
CA LEU A 19 -10.52 -0.09 -26.14
C LEU A 19 -11.19 -0.57 -24.84
N GLU A 20 -12.15 0.17 -24.31
CA GLU A 20 -12.96 -0.21 -23.14
C GLU A 20 -13.62 -1.59 -23.32
N LYS A 21 -14.24 -1.82 -24.48
CA LYS A 21 -14.83 -3.12 -24.79
C LYS A 21 -13.80 -4.23 -24.81
N LYS A 22 -12.61 -3.97 -25.34
CA LYS A 22 -11.53 -4.96 -25.40
C LYS A 22 -10.96 -5.24 -24.00
N VAL A 23 -10.75 -4.23 -23.18
CA VAL A 23 -10.34 -4.37 -21.78
C VAL A 23 -11.35 -5.21 -21.00
N LEU A 24 -12.65 -4.92 -21.16
CA LEU A 24 -13.71 -5.71 -20.54
C LEU A 24 -13.64 -7.17 -20.99
N TRP A 25 -13.55 -7.42 -22.30
CA TRP A 25 -13.43 -8.77 -22.84
C TRP A 25 -12.24 -9.54 -22.26
N LEU A 26 -11.03 -9.01 -22.38
CA LEU A 26 -9.81 -9.65 -21.91
C LEU A 26 -9.85 -9.95 -20.40
N SER A 27 -10.42 -9.03 -19.62
CA SER A 27 -10.59 -9.18 -18.18
C SER A 27 -11.52 -10.35 -17.84
N MET A 28 -12.64 -10.47 -18.55
CA MET A 28 -13.61 -11.56 -18.35
C MET A 28 -13.04 -12.89 -18.84
N TRP A 29 -12.37 -12.88 -19.99
CA TRP A 29 -11.78 -14.07 -20.58
C TRP A 29 -10.64 -14.65 -19.75
N MET A 30 -9.80 -13.80 -19.16
CA MET A 30 -8.72 -14.20 -18.25
C MET A 30 -9.26 -15.02 -17.06
N VAL A 31 -10.31 -14.54 -16.41
CA VAL A 31 -10.96 -15.24 -15.29
C VAL A 31 -11.64 -16.51 -15.76
N HIS A 32 -12.31 -16.48 -16.90
CA HIS A 32 -12.97 -17.64 -17.50
C HIS A 32 -11.99 -18.75 -17.87
N ASN A 33 -10.88 -18.39 -18.53
CA ASN A 33 -9.81 -19.34 -18.88
C ASN A 33 -9.25 -20.04 -17.63
N ALA A 34 -8.99 -19.27 -16.56
CA ALA A 34 -8.42 -19.80 -15.33
C ALA A 34 -9.34 -20.80 -14.60
N ASN A 35 -10.66 -20.67 -14.77
CA ASN A 35 -11.65 -21.49 -14.06
C ASN A 35 -12.25 -22.62 -14.88
N HIS A 36 -12.30 -22.49 -16.22
CA HIS A 36 -13.04 -23.42 -17.07
C HIS A 36 -12.20 -24.08 -18.19
N LEU A 37 -11.15 -23.42 -18.66
CA LEU A 37 -10.39 -23.90 -19.83
C LEU A 37 -9.01 -24.45 -19.43
N ARG A 38 -8.34 -23.80 -18.49
CA ARG A 38 -7.05 -24.25 -17.99
C ARG A 38 -7.22 -25.48 -17.10
N GLN A 39 -6.40 -26.51 -17.34
CA GLN A 39 -6.42 -27.72 -16.52
C GLN A 39 -6.02 -27.38 -15.07
N SER A 40 -6.87 -27.77 -14.11
CA SER A 40 -6.53 -27.70 -12.69
C SER A 40 -5.59 -28.84 -12.33
N VAL A 41 -4.48 -28.53 -11.65
CA VAL A 41 -3.47 -29.50 -11.22
C VAL A 41 -3.81 -30.10 -9.87
N ASP A 42 -4.42 -29.32 -8.98
CA ASP A 42 -4.67 -29.65 -7.58
C ASP A 42 -6.16 -29.70 -7.21
N GLY A 43 -7.05 -29.45 -8.18
CA GLY A 43 -8.51 -29.43 -7.98
C GLY A 43 -9.01 -28.23 -7.16
N LEU A 44 -8.15 -27.27 -6.79
CA LEU A 44 -8.54 -26.09 -6.05
C LEU A 44 -9.32 -25.10 -6.94
N LYS A 45 -10.30 -24.42 -6.33
CA LYS A 45 -11.06 -23.37 -7.00
C LYS A 45 -10.17 -22.15 -7.23
N VAL A 46 -10.04 -21.70 -8.48
CA VAL A 46 -9.26 -20.51 -8.83
C VAL A 46 -10.02 -19.23 -8.42
N GLY A 47 -11.28 -19.12 -8.79
CA GLY A 47 -12.13 -17.95 -8.51
C GLY A 47 -11.73 -16.73 -9.34
N GLY A 48 -12.20 -15.57 -8.92
CA GLY A 48 -11.99 -14.25 -9.53
C GLY A 48 -13.14 -13.31 -9.26
N HIS A 49 -13.07 -12.08 -9.76
CA HIS A 49 -14.04 -11.03 -9.49
C HIS A 49 -14.48 -10.34 -10.79
N GLN A 50 -15.21 -11.10 -11.66
CA GLN A 50 -15.67 -10.59 -12.96
C GLN A 50 -16.53 -9.35 -12.83
N ALA A 51 -17.51 -9.36 -11.92
CA ALA A 51 -18.42 -8.24 -11.76
C ALA A 51 -17.73 -6.97 -11.21
N SER A 52 -16.81 -7.12 -10.25
CA SER A 52 -16.05 -5.99 -9.72
C SER A 52 -15.06 -5.40 -10.73
N SER A 53 -14.49 -6.25 -11.59
CA SER A 53 -13.68 -5.81 -12.74
C SER A 53 -14.51 -5.04 -13.75
N ALA A 54 -15.68 -5.55 -14.10
CA ALA A 54 -16.57 -4.90 -15.07
C ALA A 54 -17.05 -3.52 -14.63
N SER A 55 -17.28 -3.29 -13.33
CA SER A 55 -17.76 -1.99 -12.83
C SER A 55 -16.78 -0.85 -13.04
N ILE A 56 -15.46 -1.13 -13.03
CA ILE A 56 -14.43 -0.09 -13.08
C ILE A 56 -13.76 0.07 -14.45
N THR A 57 -14.14 -0.75 -15.44
CA THR A 57 -13.46 -0.83 -16.73
C THR A 57 -13.40 0.52 -17.46
N THR A 58 -14.48 1.28 -17.52
CA THR A 58 -14.53 2.62 -18.16
C THR A 58 -13.51 3.58 -17.53
N ILE A 59 -13.53 3.66 -16.21
CA ILE A 59 -12.67 4.55 -15.43
C ILE A 59 -11.19 4.19 -15.63
N MET A 60 -10.84 2.90 -15.51
CA MET A 60 -9.47 2.43 -15.69
C MET A 60 -8.99 2.66 -17.13
N THR A 61 -9.84 2.44 -18.13
CA THR A 61 -9.55 2.73 -19.52
C THR A 61 -9.25 4.22 -19.75
N ALA A 62 -10.11 5.11 -19.23
CA ALA A 62 -9.89 6.55 -19.28
C ALA A 62 -8.56 6.97 -18.62
N LEU A 63 -8.30 6.44 -17.43
CA LEU A 63 -7.06 6.73 -16.69
C LEU A 63 -5.82 6.35 -17.50
N TYR A 64 -5.66 5.08 -17.83
CA TYR A 64 -4.40 4.56 -18.37
C TYR A 64 -4.13 4.99 -19.81
N PHE A 65 -5.15 5.11 -20.66
CA PHE A 65 -4.94 5.47 -22.07
C PHE A 65 -4.99 6.96 -22.36
N ASN A 66 -5.51 7.80 -21.42
CA ASN A 66 -5.66 9.23 -21.69
C ASN A 66 -5.17 10.17 -20.59
N VAL A 67 -5.41 9.85 -19.32
CA VAL A 67 -5.30 10.82 -18.22
C VAL A 67 -3.95 10.74 -17.49
N LEU A 68 -3.44 9.52 -17.25
CA LEU A 68 -2.20 9.29 -16.50
C LEU A 68 -0.98 9.84 -17.24
N LYS A 69 -0.06 10.40 -16.46
CA LYS A 69 1.26 10.88 -16.90
C LYS A 69 2.37 9.99 -16.34
N VAL A 70 3.57 10.17 -16.86
CA VAL A 70 4.78 9.43 -16.49
C VAL A 70 5.03 9.45 -14.97
N GLN A 71 4.77 10.61 -14.33
CA GLN A 71 5.05 10.83 -12.91
C GLN A 71 3.97 10.28 -11.98
N ASP A 72 2.76 10.03 -12.50
CA ASP A 72 1.64 9.56 -11.68
C ASP A 72 1.89 8.15 -11.15
N ARG A 73 1.35 7.85 -9.98
CA ARG A 73 1.40 6.54 -9.34
C ARG A 73 -0.01 6.09 -8.99
N VAL A 74 -0.30 4.80 -9.16
CA VAL A 74 -1.66 4.28 -9.03
C VAL A 74 -1.71 3.09 -8.08
N ALA A 75 -2.56 3.18 -7.05
CA ALA A 75 -3.06 2.05 -6.29
C ALA A 75 -4.34 1.55 -6.97
N VAL A 76 -4.28 0.36 -7.54
CA VAL A 76 -5.39 -0.24 -8.27
C VAL A 76 -6.32 -0.96 -7.31
N LYS A 77 -7.63 -0.77 -7.45
CA LYS A 77 -8.64 -1.53 -6.71
C LYS A 77 -8.30 -3.03 -6.71
N PRO A 78 -8.23 -3.71 -5.55
CA PRO A 78 -7.77 -5.11 -5.48
C PRO A 78 -8.50 -6.03 -6.47
N HIS A 79 -9.83 -5.97 -6.46
CA HIS A 79 -10.70 -6.82 -7.29
C HIS A 79 -10.73 -6.43 -8.79
N ALA A 80 -9.99 -5.40 -9.19
CA ALA A 80 -9.83 -4.97 -10.58
C ALA A 80 -8.49 -5.43 -11.21
N SER A 81 -7.77 -6.37 -10.58
CA SER A 81 -6.52 -6.88 -11.16
C SER A 81 -6.67 -7.39 -12.59
N PRO A 82 -7.75 -8.12 -12.99
CA PRO A 82 -7.94 -8.51 -14.38
C PRO A 82 -7.99 -7.32 -15.37
N VAL A 83 -8.64 -6.22 -14.98
CA VAL A 83 -8.68 -5.00 -15.79
C VAL A 83 -7.29 -4.37 -15.91
N PHE A 84 -6.56 -4.31 -14.80
CA PHE A 84 -5.20 -3.78 -14.77
C PHE A 84 -4.29 -4.58 -15.70
N HIS A 85 -4.26 -5.91 -15.57
CA HIS A 85 -3.41 -6.77 -16.39
C HIS A 85 -3.79 -6.74 -17.88
N ALA A 86 -5.10 -6.67 -18.19
CA ALA A 86 -5.56 -6.48 -19.57
C ALA A 86 -5.06 -5.17 -20.17
N ILE A 87 -5.12 -4.07 -19.41
CA ILE A 87 -4.59 -2.76 -19.82
C ILE A 87 -3.07 -2.83 -20.01
N GLN A 88 -2.31 -3.42 -19.07
CA GLN A 88 -0.87 -3.56 -19.19
C GLN A 88 -0.48 -4.40 -20.43
N TYR A 89 -1.25 -5.44 -20.75
CA TYR A 89 -1.09 -6.22 -21.98
C TYR A 89 -1.29 -5.37 -23.23
N MET A 90 -2.35 -4.58 -23.29
CA MET A 90 -2.61 -3.67 -24.41
C MET A 90 -1.61 -2.52 -24.50
N LEU A 91 -0.94 -2.15 -23.41
CA LEU A 91 0.18 -1.19 -23.39
C LEU A 91 1.52 -1.83 -23.80
N GLY A 92 1.57 -3.16 -24.05
CA GLY A 92 2.78 -3.89 -24.36
C GLY A 92 3.71 -4.14 -23.16
N ARG A 93 3.18 -4.03 -21.93
CA ARG A 93 3.94 -4.18 -20.67
C ARG A 93 3.68 -5.50 -19.96
N GLN A 94 2.79 -6.32 -20.50
CA GLN A 94 2.45 -7.67 -20.03
C GLN A 94 2.39 -8.62 -21.21
N THR A 95 2.52 -9.92 -20.98
CA THR A 95 2.50 -10.96 -22.01
C THR A 95 1.21 -11.77 -21.96
N GLU A 96 0.82 -12.35 -23.12
CA GLU A 96 -0.33 -13.23 -23.23
C GLU A 96 -0.20 -14.46 -22.32
N ASP A 97 1.00 -15.06 -22.25
CA ASP A 97 1.26 -16.24 -21.42
C ASP A 97 1.03 -15.94 -19.93
N LYS A 98 1.40 -14.77 -19.47
CA LYS A 98 1.13 -14.32 -18.10
C LYS A 98 -0.36 -14.15 -17.82
N LEU A 99 -1.12 -13.63 -18.79
CA LEU A 99 -2.57 -13.53 -18.67
C LEU A 99 -3.22 -14.92 -18.63
N LYS A 100 -2.81 -15.83 -19.50
CA LYS A 100 -3.28 -17.23 -19.51
C LYS A 100 -3.00 -17.95 -18.19
N ALA A 101 -1.89 -17.59 -17.55
CA ALA A 101 -1.46 -18.10 -16.25
C ALA A 101 -2.04 -17.32 -15.06
N PHE A 102 -3.10 -16.52 -15.23
CA PHE A 102 -3.74 -15.77 -14.14
C PHE A 102 -4.01 -16.65 -12.91
N ARG A 103 -3.59 -16.19 -11.72
CA ARG A 103 -3.70 -16.91 -10.44
C ARG A 103 -2.98 -18.27 -10.41
N SER A 104 -1.92 -18.44 -11.19
CA SER A 104 -1.02 -19.60 -11.04
C SER A 104 0.42 -19.15 -10.81
N LEU A 105 1.28 -20.07 -10.41
CA LEU A 105 2.69 -19.79 -10.15
C LEU A 105 3.34 -19.17 -11.39
N GLY A 106 3.97 -18.02 -11.21
CA GLY A 106 4.62 -17.28 -12.28
C GLY A 106 3.69 -16.54 -13.23
N GLY A 107 2.35 -16.63 -13.06
CA GLY A 107 1.35 -15.85 -13.78
C GLY A 107 1.04 -14.50 -13.12
N THR A 108 0.03 -13.80 -13.67
CA THR A 108 -0.48 -12.56 -13.07
C THR A 108 -1.21 -12.83 -11.77
N GLN A 109 -1.04 -11.90 -10.81
CA GLN A 109 -1.54 -12.07 -9.44
C GLN A 109 -3.05 -11.80 -9.33
N SER A 110 -3.65 -12.39 -8.28
CA SER A 110 -5.06 -12.13 -7.90
C SER A 110 -5.32 -10.67 -7.60
N TYR A 111 -4.35 -10.01 -7.02
CA TYR A 111 -4.32 -8.60 -6.65
C TYR A 111 -2.98 -8.02 -7.08
N PRO A 112 -2.93 -6.81 -7.64
CA PRO A 112 -1.68 -6.24 -8.13
C PRO A 112 -0.58 -6.25 -7.07
N SER A 113 0.58 -6.80 -7.42
CA SER A 113 1.71 -6.99 -6.51
C SER A 113 3.01 -6.44 -7.10
N ARG A 114 3.66 -5.55 -6.37
CA ARG A 114 4.96 -4.97 -6.76
C ARG A 114 6.06 -6.01 -6.91
N THR A 115 6.01 -7.07 -6.10
CA THR A 115 7.10 -8.06 -5.97
C THR A 115 6.84 -9.36 -6.73
N LYS A 116 5.60 -9.57 -7.19
CA LYS A 116 5.21 -10.82 -7.86
C LYS A 116 4.78 -10.63 -9.31
N ASP A 117 4.20 -9.47 -9.64
CA ASP A 117 3.86 -9.15 -11.03
C ASP A 117 5.07 -8.59 -11.79
N THR A 118 5.11 -8.82 -13.09
CA THR A 118 6.16 -8.32 -13.99
C THR A 118 5.79 -6.99 -14.64
N ASP A 119 4.53 -6.60 -14.58
CA ASP A 119 4.05 -5.29 -14.99
C ASP A 119 4.28 -4.25 -13.89
N GLY A 120 4.37 -2.98 -14.29
CA GLY A 120 4.76 -1.89 -13.40
C GLY A 120 3.70 -1.53 -12.37
N VAL A 121 3.53 -2.35 -11.34
CA VAL A 121 2.68 -2.09 -10.18
C VAL A 121 3.36 -1.07 -9.27
N ASP A 122 2.70 0.07 -9.02
CA ASP A 122 3.22 1.10 -8.13
C ASP A 122 3.05 0.73 -6.65
N PHE A 123 1.89 0.21 -6.28
CA PHE A 123 1.52 -0.20 -4.92
C PHE A 123 0.83 -1.56 -4.95
N SER A 124 1.22 -2.47 -4.07
CA SER A 124 0.46 -3.70 -3.85
C SER A 124 -0.85 -3.39 -3.13
N THR A 125 -1.95 -4.03 -3.53
CA THR A 125 -3.29 -3.66 -3.04
C THR A 125 -4.14 -4.85 -2.56
N GLY A 126 -3.52 -5.98 -2.23
CA GLY A 126 -4.25 -7.18 -1.78
C GLY A 126 -4.95 -7.02 -0.43
N SER A 127 -4.34 -6.33 0.55
CA SER A 127 -5.04 -5.91 1.75
C SER A 127 -5.84 -4.65 1.46
N VAL A 128 -7.16 -4.76 1.66
CA VAL A 128 -8.14 -3.71 1.35
C VAL A 128 -7.88 -2.47 2.19
N GLY A 129 -7.96 -1.28 1.58
CA GLY A 129 -7.74 0.01 2.24
C GLY A 129 -6.27 0.44 2.34
N LEU A 130 -5.31 -0.48 2.52
CA LEU A 130 -3.90 -0.12 2.68
C LEU A 130 -3.31 0.56 1.45
N GLY A 131 -3.65 0.07 0.24
CA GLY A 131 -3.22 0.70 -1.01
C GLY A 131 -3.73 2.13 -1.15
N VAL A 132 -4.94 2.40 -0.67
CA VAL A 132 -5.56 3.73 -0.67
C VAL A 132 -4.78 4.66 0.25
N ALA A 133 -4.61 4.28 1.53
CA ALA A 133 -3.86 5.05 2.51
C ALA A 133 -2.40 5.27 2.07
N MET A 134 -1.78 4.27 1.44
CA MET A 134 -0.42 4.36 0.91
C MET A 134 -0.24 5.50 -0.10
N THR A 135 -1.24 5.77 -0.96
CA THR A 135 -1.15 6.90 -1.91
C THR A 135 -1.05 8.24 -1.21
N LEU A 136 -1.71 8.42 -0.07
CA LEU A 136 -1.65 9.63 0.72
C LEU A 136 -0.25 9.85 1.30
N PHE A 137 0.31 8.86 1.95
CA PHE A 137 1.67 8.95 2.51
C PHE A 137 2.73 9.07 1.40
N ALA A 138 2.55 8.38 0.28
CA ALA A 138 3.43 8.54 -0.88
C ALA A 138 3.40 9.97 -1.44
N SER A 139 2.24 10.67 -1.39
CA SER A 139 2.18 12.08 -1.77
C SER A 139 2.99 12.97 -0.81
N MET A 140 2.92 12.74 0.49
CA MET A 140 3.72 13.45 1.49
C MET A 140 5.22 13.21 1.28
N VAL A 141 5.63 11.97 1.01
CA VAL A 141 7.03 11.60 0.72
C VAL A 141 7.50 12.23 -0.60
N GLN A 142 6.63 12.31 -1.61
CA GLN A 142 6.94 13.02 -2.85
C GLN A 142 7.27 14.49 -2.58
N ASP A 143 6.48 15.18 -1.77
CA ASP A 143 6.70 16.58 -1.44
C ASP A 143 7.99 16.77 -0.63
N TYR A 144 8.26 15.90 0.35
CA TYR A 144 9.53 15.89 1.09
C TYR A 144 10.73 15.72 0.16
N THR A 145 10.70 14.74 -0.73
CA THR A 145 11.83 14.47 -1.65
C THR A 145 12.06 15.62 -2.64
N ARG A 146 11.01 16.32 -3.03
CA ARG A 146 11.11 17.49 -3.93
C ARG A 146 11.64 18.73 -3.24
N LEU A 147 11.26 18.99 -2.00
CA LEU A 147 11.67 20.17 -1.24
C LEU A 147 13.08 20.03 -0.66
N ASN A 148 13.59 18.81 -0.50
CA ASN A 148 14.91 18.55 0.07
C ASN A 148 15.97 18.36 -1.02
N GLU A 149 16.73 19.42 -1.33
CA GLU A 149 17.78 19.41 -2.35
C GLU A 149 18.89 18.39 -2.06
N ALA A 150 19.17 18.07 -0.80
CA ALA A 150 20.19 17.10 -0.43
C ALA A 150 19.84 15.68 -0.93
N VAL A 151 18.55 15.36 -1.07
CA VAL A 151 18.07 14.05 -1.54
C VAL A 151 17.62 14.08 -3.01
N ASN A 152 17.33 15.24 -3.57
CA ASN A 152 16.69 15.43 -4.88
C ASN A 152 17.66 15.49 -6.09
N LYS A 153 18.94 15.27 -5.92
CA LYS A 153 19.95 15.38 -7.02
C LYS A 153 19.56 14.70 -8.34
N PRO A 154 18.85 13.55 -8.38
CA PRO A 154 18.43 12.93 -9.64
C PRO A 154 17.14 13.52 -10.25
N LEU A 155 16.23 14.09 -9.43
CA LEU A 155 14.89 14.51 -9.84
C LEU A 155 14.76 16.01 -10.17
N ALA A 156 15.80 16.80 -9.97
CA ALA A 156 15.82 18.26 -10.20
C ALA A 156 15.40 18.69 -11.62
N LYS A 157 15.25 17.73 -12.56
CA LYS A 157 14.78 17.97 -13.94
C LYS A 157 13.26 17.80 -14.11
N VAL A 158 12.53 17.27 -13.11
CA VAL A 158 11.08 17.06 -13.20
C VAL A 158 10.35 18.19 -12.48
N ASN A 159 9.97 19.22 -13.25
CA ASN A 159 9.38 20.47 -12.73
C ASN A 159 7.97 20.34 -12.15
N LYS A 160 7.28 19.17 -12.22
CA LYS A 160 5.91 18.99 -11.71
C LYS A 160 5.79 17.69 -10.94
N PRO A 161 5.12 17.71 -9.77
CA PRO A 161 4.80 16.48 -9.03
C PRO A 161 3.86 15.60 -9.85
N GLY A 162 3.98 14.29 -9.66
CA GLY A 162 2.98 13.33 -10.10
C GLY A 162 1.79 13.31 -9.15
N ARG A 163 0.66 12.82 -9.65
CA ARG A 163 -0.49 12.54 -8.80
C ARG A 163 -0.35 11.16 -8.19
N MET A 164 -0.73 11.05 -6.91
CA MET A 164 -0.93 9.76 -6.25
C MET A 164 -2.41 9.43 -6.37
N ILE A 165 -2.74 8.35 -7.06
CA ILE A 165 -4.12 8.02 -7.43
C ILE A 165 -4.49 6.68 -6.81
N ALA A 166 -5.57 6.64 -6.04
CA ALA A 166 -6.18 5.39 -5.61
C ALA A 166 -7.50 5.17 -6.35
N VAL A 167 -7.70 3.96 -6.85
CA VAL A 167 -8.98 3.46 -7.33
C VAL A 167 -9.46 2.45 -6.33
N MET A 168 -10.63 2.67 -5.72
CA MET A 168 -11.16 1.86 -4.62
C MET A 168 -12.64 1.51 -4.83
N GLY A 169 -13.10 0.47 -4.16
CA GLY A 169 -14.53 0.18 -4.03
C GLY A 169 -15.17 0.99 -2.90
N ASP A 170 -16.48 1.19 -2.96
CA ASP A 170 -17.24 1.85 -1.90
C ASP A 170 -17.17 1.10 -0.56
N ALA A 171 -17.13 -0.22 -0.58
CA ALA A 171 -16.96 -1.04 0.62
C ALA A 171 -15.54 -0.96 1.23
N GLU A 172 -14.53 -0.48 0.51
CA GLU A 172 -13.20 -0.24 1.09
C GLU A 172 -13.21 0.89 2.12
N LEU A 173 -14.23 1.75 2.09
CA LEU A 173 -14.41 2.80 3.10
C LEU A 173 -14.83 2.27 4.50
N ASP A 174 -15.06 0.98 4.66
CA ASP A 174 -15.23 0.35 5.97
C ASP A 174 -13.89 0.18 6.72
N GLU A 175 -12.75 0.31 6.00
CA GLU A 175 -11.42 0.15 6.58
C GLU A 175 -10.98 1.39 7.39
N GLY A 176 -10.72 1.18 8.68
CA GLY A 176 -10.35 2.26 9.62
C GLY A 176 -9.08 3.01 9.24
N ASN A 177 -8.10 2.32 8.61
CA ASN A 177 -6.83 2.91 8.18
C ASN A 177 -7.00 4.05 7.16
N ILE A 178 -8.08 4.05 6.36
CA ILE A 178 -8.40 5.13 5.42
C ILE A 178 -8.69 6.42 6.18
N TYR A 179 -9.48 6.35 7.25
CA TYR A 179 -9.86 7.51 8.06
C TYR A 179 -8.69 8.04 8.88
N GLU A 180 -7.87 7.15 9.45
CA GLU A 180 -6.64 7.53 10.14
C GLU A 180 -5.70 8.28 9.17
N ALA A 181 -5.52 7.76 7.95
CA ALA A 181 -4.70 8.40 6.92
C ALA A 181 -5.26 9.76 6.49
N MET A 182 -6.58 9.88 6.29
CA MET A 182 -7.21 11.15 5.88
C MET A 182 -7.00 12.26 6.90
N LEU A 183 -7.11 11.95 8.19
CA LEU A 183 -6.85 12.93 9.25
C LEU A 183 -5.38 13.38 9.24
N GLU A 184 -4.46 12.46 9.00
CA GLU A 184 -3.04 12.78 8.87
C GLU A 184 -2.78 13.65 7.63
N GLY A 185 -3.39 13.31 6.50
CA GLY A 185 -3.31 14.12 5.28
C GLY A 185 -3.80 15.54 5.45
N TRP A 186 -4.85 15.75 6.24
CA TRP A 186 -5.33 17.08 6.59
C TRP A 186 -4.30 17.86 7.42
N LYS A 187 -3.67 17.24 8.42
CA LYS A 187 -2.63 17.88 9.26
C LYS A 187 -1.41 18.33 8.43
N TYR A 188 -1.06 17.59 7.40
CA TYR A 188 0.09 17.83 6.54
C TYR A 188 -0.24 18.60 5.24
N ASP A 189 -1.50 19.05 5.07
CA ASP A 189 -1.96 19.74 3.85
C ASP A 189 -1.59 18.97 2.57
N VAL A 190 -1.90 17.67 2.54
CA VAL A 190 -1.53 16.78 1.43
C VAL A 190 -2.03 17.32 0.08
N ARG A 191 -1.19 17.20 -0.96
CA ARG A 191 -1.44 17.71 -2.31
C ARG A 191 -1.33 16.62 -3.36
N ASN A 192 -1.78 16.88 -4.59
CA ASN A 192 -1.65 15.98 -5.74
C ASN A 192 -2.19 14.56 -5.49
N LEU A 193 -3.29 14.44 -4.75
CA LEU A 193 -3.90 13.19 -4.37
C LEU A 193 -5.29 13.05 -4.98
N TRP A 194 -5.55 11.93 -5.67
CA TRP A 194 -6.83 11.59 -6.27
C TRP A 194 -7.33 10.25 -5.75
N TRP A 195 -8.52 10.24 -5.13
CA TRP A 195 -9.21 9.01 -4.78
C TRP A 195 -10.47 8.88 -5.61
N ILE A 196 -10.61 7.73 -6.29
CA ILE A 196 -11.70 7.43 -7.22
C ILE A 196 -12.47 6.26 -6.63
N ILE A 197 -13.68 6.53 -6.17
CA ILE A 197 -14.56 5.57 -5.53
C ILE A 197 -15.47 4.96 -6.61
N ASP A 198 -15.34 3.66 -6.84
CA ASP A 198 -16.27 2.83 -7.62
C ASP A 198 -17.53 2.62 -6.80
N TYR A 199 -18.46 3.58 -6.85
CA TYR A 199 -19.70 3.58 -6.09
C TYR A 199 -20.76 2.73 -6.81
N ASN A 200 -20.60 1.41 -6.73
CA ASN A 200 -21.52 0.46 -7.35
C ASN A 200 -22.66 0.04 -6.42
N ARG A 201 -22.67 0.47 -5.19
CA ARG A 201 -23.70 0.25 -4.17
C ARG A 201 -23.85 -1.22 -3.75
N GLN A 202 -22.86 -2.04 -3.98
CA GLN A 202 -22.86 -3.46 -3.59
C GLN A 202 -21.57 -3.81 -2.84
N SER A 203 -21.72 -4.30 -1.61
CA SER A 203 -20.63 -4.89 -0.85
C SER A 203 -20.42 -6.37 -1.23
N LEU A 204 -19.79 -7.17 -0.35
CA LEU A 204 -19.52 -8.59 -0.61
C LEU A 204 -20.82 -9.39 -0.79
N ASP A 205 -21.77 -9.26 0.12
CA ASP A 205 -22.92 -10.12 0.26
C ASP A 205 -24.28 -9.38 0.16
N GLY A 206 -24.27 -8.12 -0.24
CA GLY A 206 -25.50 -7.36 -0.30
C GLY A 206 -25.38 -5.99 -0.94
N VAL A 207 -26.51 -5.30 -0.96
CA VAL A 207 -26.60 -3.91 -1.41
C VAL A 207 -26.38 -2.98 -0.23
N VAL A 208 -25.60 -1.91 -0.42
CA VAL A 208 -25.33 -0.93 0.64
C VAL A 208 -26.56 -0.11 1.00
N SER A 209 -26.61 0.42 2.21
CA SER A 209 -27.70 1.24 2.71
C SER A 209 -27.92 2.50 1.85
N ASP A 210 -29.18 2.87 1.67
CA ASP A 210 -29.56 4.09 0.96
C ASP A 210 -28.97 5.34 1.65
N GLY A 211 -28.57 6.32 0.86
CA GLY A 211 -28.04 7.58 1.36
C GLY A 211 -26.56 7.58 1.77
N LEU A 212 -25.85 6.43 1.69
CA LEU A 212 -24.42 6.35 1.98
C LEU A 212 -23.58 7.36 1.17
N PHE A 213 -23.95 7.60 -0.08
CA PHE A 213 -23.31 8.60 -0.94
C PHE A 213 -23.17 9.98 -0.28
N ARG A 214 -24.26 10.48 0.34
CA ARG A 214 -24.25 11.80 1.01
C ARG A 214 -23.27 11.81 2.19
N LYS A 215 -23.21 10.71 2.96
CA LYS A 215 -22.29 10.58 4.07
C LYS A 215 -20.84 10.59 3.63
N ILE A 216 -20.53 9.85 2.56
CA ILE A 216 -19.20 9.85 1.95
C ILE A 216 -18.84 11.27 1.47
N GLN A 217 -19.73 11.92 0.73
CA GLN A 217 -19.52 13.28 0.23
C GLN A 217 -19.24 14.27 1.36
N ASP A 218 -20.09 14.28 2.39
CA ASP A 218 -19.95 15.17 3.54
C ASP A 218 -18.64 14.91 4.29
N PHE A 219 -18.26 13.65 4.46
CA PHE A 219 -17.04 13.27 5.14
C PHE A 219 -15.79 13.81 4.44
N PHE A 220 -15.66 13.59 3.13
CA PHE A 220 -14.51 14.10 2.35
C PHE A 220 -14.50 15.63 2.30
N ALA A 221 -15.66 16.28 2.14
CA ALA A 221 -15.75 17.72 2.14
C ALA A 221 -15.32 18.33 3.49
N ASN A 222 -15.69 17.72 4.61
CA ASN A 222 -15.32 18.19 5.96
C ASN A 222 -13.81 18.13 6.24
N VAL A 223 -13.09 17.22 5.60
CA VAL A 223 -11.61 17.16 5.71
C VAL A 223 -10.91 17.94 4.59
N GLY A 224 -11.63 18.79 3.87
CA GLY A 224 -11.06 19.76 2.93
C GLY A 224 -10.81 19.25 1.51
N TRP A 225 -11.32 18.06 1.15
CA TRP A 225 -11.21 17.52 -0.19
C TRP A 225 -12.18 18.19 -1.15
N ASN A 226 -11.78 18.32 -2.42
CA ASN A 226 -12.71 18.64 -3.50
C ASN A 226 -13.45 17.37 -3.93
N VAL A 227 -14.77 17.36 -3.75
CA VAL A 227 -15.61 16.19 -4.06
C VAL A 227 -16.31 16.38 -5.41
N VAL A 228 -16.08 15.44 -6.33
CA VAL A 228 -16.63 15.44 -7.69
C VAL A 228 -17.58 14.26 -7.86
N PRO A 229 -18.90 14.47 -7.77
CA PRO A 229 -19.88 13.41 -7.99
C PRO A 229 -20.04 13.14 -9.50
N LEU A 230 -19.84 11.89 -9.88
CA LEU A 230 -20.02 11.35 -11.23
C LEU A 230 -21.28 10.46 -11.23
N LYS A 231 -22.48 11.05 -11.24
CA LYS A 231 -23.72 10.29 -11.06
C LYS A 231 -24.40 9.93 -12.39
N TYR A 232 -24.61 10.88 -13.28
CA TYR A 232 -25.38 10.69 -14.50
C TYR A 232 -24.50 10.80 -15.74
N GLY A 233 -24.66 9.88 -16.68
CA GLY A 233 -24.01 9.94 -17.98
C GLY A 233 -24.72 10.88 -18.95
N LYS A 234 -24.06 11.15 -20.06
CA LYS A 234 -24.53 12.14 -21.05
C LYS A 234 -25.88 11.85 -21.65
N LYS A 235 -26.31 10.58 -21.73
CA LYS A 235 -27.66 10.24 -22.23
C LYS A 235 -28.73 10.67 -21.22
N LEU A 236 -28.53 10.39 -19.94
CA LEU A 236 -29.45 10.83 -18.88
C LEU A 236 -29.51 12.35 -18.77
N GLU A 237 -28.36 13.04 -18.81
CA GLU A 237 -28.31 14.51 -18.77
C GLU A 237 -29.14 15.13 -19.90
N LYS A 238 -29.09 14.57 -21.13
CA LYS A 238 -29.90 15.02 -22.25
C LYS A 238 -31.39 14.83 -22.01
N VAL A 239 -31.81 13.71 -21.45
CA VAL A 239 -33.23 13.42 -21.17
C VAL A 239 -33.72 14.27 -20.00
N PHE A 240 -32.91 14.58 -19.01
CA PHE A 240 -33.28 15.47 -17.91
C PHE A 240 -33.58 16.90 -18.36
N ALA A 241 -33.00 17.32 -19.48
CA ALA A 241 -33.33 18.63 -20.09
C ALA A 241 -34.68 18.66 -20.82
N LEU A 242 -35.35 17.52 -21.02
CA LEU A 242 -36.66 17.42 -21.62
C LEU A 242 -37.77 17.64 -20.59
N GLN A 243 -38.98 17.89 -21.07
CA GLN A 243 -40.15 18.02 -20.20
C GLN A 243 -40.43 16.70 -19.46
N GLY A 244 -40.55 16.75 -18.14
CA GLY A 244 -40.66 15.58 -17.26
C GLY A 244 -39.32 14.98 -16.86
N GLY A 245 -38.20 15.46 -17.42
CA GLY A 245 -36.86 14.97 -17.15
C GLY A 245 -36.43 15.18 -15.70
N ASP A 246 -36.76 16.32 -15.09
CA ASP A 246 -36.45 16.57 -13.67
C ASP A 246 -37.15 15.57 -12.73
N THR A 247 -38.39 15.18 -13.05
CA THR A 247 -39.13 14.19 -12.28
C THR A 247 -38.52 12.77 -12.45
N LEU A 248 -38.08 12.45 -13.68
CA LEU A 248 -37.32 11.19 -13.89
C LEU A 248 -36.03 11.20 -13.12
N ARG A 249 -35.31 12.31 -13.08
CA ARG A 249 -34.09 12.46 -12.26
C ARG A 249 -34.38 12.23 -10.80
N GLN A 250 -35.43 12.86 -10.26
CA GLN A 250 -35.83 12.69 -8.87
C GLN A 250 -36.19 11.23 -8.56
N TRP A 251 -36.94 10.56 -9.47
CA TRP A 251 -37.25 9.13 -9.32
C TRP A 251 -36.01 8.26 -9.26
N ILE A 252 -34.95 8.54 -10.07
CA ILE A 252 -33.67 7.80 -10.01
C ILE A 252 -32.96 8.11 -8.69
N ASP A 253 -33.02 9.36 -8.20
CA ASP A 253 -32.41 9.79 -6.95
C ASP A 253 -33.03 9.11 -5.72
N ASP A 254 -34.35 8.90 -5.77
CA ASP A 254 -35.15 8.31 -4.68
C ASP A 254 -35.30 6.78 -4.80
N CYS A 255 -34.88 6.20 -5.94
CA CYS A 255 -34.98 4.76 -6.17
C CYS A 255 -34.09 4.00 -5.17
N PRO A 256 -34.65 3.09 -4.33
CA PRO A 256 -33.85 2.28 -3.43
C PRO A 256 -32.78 1.46 -4.17
N ASN A 257 -31.61 1.34 -3.59
CA ASN A 257 -30.48 0.64 -4.19
C ASN A 257 -30.81 -0.81 -4.60
N ASP A 258 -31.56 -1.53 -3.76
CA ASP A 258 -32.03 -2.90 -4.04
C ASP A 258 -32.95 -2.95 -5.27
N LEU A 259 -33.90 -2.01 -5.36
CA LEU A 259 -34.83 -1.94 -6.49
C LEU A 259 -34.07 -1.60 -7.78
N TYR A 260 -33.18 -0.60 -7.73
CA TYR A 260 -32.36 -0.23 -8.89
C TYR A 260 -31.50 -1.41 -9.40
N SER A 261 -30.88 -2.17 -8.48
CA SER A 261 -30.11 -3.37 -8.81
C SER A 261 -30.96 -4.45 -9.45
N ALA A 262 -32.14 -4.73 -8.88
CA ALA A 262 -33.08 -5.71 -9.42
C ALA A 262 -33.60 -5.33 -10.83
N LEU A 263 -33.95 -4.06 -11.04
CA LEU A 263 -34.42 -3.56 -12.35
C LEU A 263 -33.27 -3.58 -13.38
N THR A 264 -32.05 -3.31 -12.96
CA THR A 264 -30.87 -3.41 -13.81
C THR A 264 -30.67 -4.85 -14.29
N PHE A 265 -30.73 -5.84 -13.37
CA PHE A 265 -30.59 -7.23 -13.72
C PHE A 265 -31.71 -7.73 -14.66
N LYS A 266 -32.97 -7.39 -14.36
CA LYS A 266 -34.12 -7.72 -15.22
C LYS A 266 -33.97 -7.15 -16.62
N GLY A 267 -33.62 -5.88 -16.74
CA GLY A 267 -33.40 -5.24 -18.03
C GLY A 267 -32.22 -5.85 -18.80
N GLN A 268 -31.14 -6.20 -18.12
CA GLN A 268 -29.98 -6.87 -18.72
C GLN A 268 -30.34 -8.28 -19.23
N SER A 269 -31.26 -8.99 -18.54
CA SER A 269 -31.77 -10.31 -18.92
C SER A 269 -32.80 -10.25 -20.06
N GLY A 270 -33.19 -9.06 -20.53
CA GLY A 270 -34.16 -8.86 -21.60
C GLY A 270 -35.62 -9.03 -21.14
N GLU A 271 -35.91 -8.92 -19.83
CA GLU A 271 -37.28 -8.95 -19.33
C GLU A 271 -38.07 -7.73 -19.85
N LYS A 272 -39.22 -7.98 -20.44
CA LYS A 272 -40.08 -6.92 -20.96
C LYS A 272 -40.57 -5.99 -19.86
N ASP A 273 -40.66 -4.72 -20.19
CA ASP A 273 -41.16 -3.68 -19.30
C ASP A 273 -40.45 -3.55 -17.96
N ALA A 274 -39.22 -4.12 -17.81
CA ALA A 274 -38.48 -4.13 -16.56
C ALA A 274 -38.38 -2.73 -15.92
N TRP A 275 -37.96 -1.73 -16.69
CA TRP A 275 -37.92 -0.33 -16.26
C TRP A 275 -39.26 0.42 -16.53
N ARG A 276 -39.94 0.06 -17.60
CA ARG A 276 -41.16 0.76 -18.06
C ARG A 276 -42.31 0.63 -17.07
N SER A 277 -42.52 -0.58 -16.50
CA SER A 277 -43.62 -0.82 -15.57
C SER A 277 -43.55 0.03 -14.30
N PRO A 278 -42.42 0.04 -13.54
CA PRO A 278 -42.30 0.92 -12.38
C PRO A 278 -42.35 2.39 -12.72
N LEU A 279 -41.71 2.83 -13.81
CA LEU A 279 -41.75 4.22 -14.22
C LEU A 279 -43.17 4.67 -14.58
N LYS A 280 -43.96 3.89 -15.33
CA LYS A 280 -45.36 4.17 -15.63
C LYS A 280 -46.25 4.22 -14.37
N LYS A 281 -45.97 3.34 -13.40
CA LYS A 281 -46.73 3.30 -12.16
C LYS A 281 -46.46 4.54 -11.31
N ASP A 282 -45.17 4.81 -11.03
CA ASP A 282 -44.77 5.80 -10.04
C ASP A 282 -44.84 7.23 -10.59
N LEU A 283 -44.62 7.42 -11.90
CA LEU A 283 -44.67 8.71 -12.59
C LEU A 283 -45.99 8.95 -13.35
N ARG A 284 -47.05 8.27 -12.94
CA ARG A 284 -48.37 8.40 -13.57
C ARG A 284 -48.88 9.84 -13.48
N GLY A 285 -49.27 10.43 -14.64
CA GLY A 285 -49.80 11.78 -14.71
C GLY A 285 -48.75 12.89 -14.77
N VAL A 286 -47.48 12.57 -14.72
CA VAL A 286 -46.38 13.55 -14.89
C VAL A 286 -46.30 13.92 -16.38
N HIS A 287 -46.40 15.24 -16.66
CA HIS A 287 -46.34 15.75 -18.01
C HIS A 287 -44.94 15.52 -18.63
N GLY A 288 -44.90 15.00 -19.87
CA GLY A 288 -43.66 14.70 -20.59
C GLY A 288 -43.13 13.29 -20.42
N ILE A 289 -43.42 12.60 -19.30
CA ILE A 289 -42.93 11.21 -19.05
C ILE A 289 -43.45 10.23 -20.10
N LYS A 290 -44.71 10.40 -20.56
CA LYS A 290 -45.30 9.55 -21.58
C LYS A 290 -44.46 9.59 -22.88
N SER A 291 -44.06 10.77 -23.32
CA SER A 291 -43.21 10.93 -24.52
C SER A 291 -41.85 10.29 -24.34
N ILE A 292 -41.17 10.50 -23.17
CA ILE A 292 -39.88 9.87 -22.86
C ILE A 292 -40.00 8.35 -22.97
N LEU A 293 -41.05 7.74 -22.43
CA LEU A 293 -41.27 6.31 -22.47
C LEU A 293 -41.63 5.75 -23.86
N GLU A 294 -42.35 6.54 -24.68
CA GLU A 294 -42.72 6.17 -26.05
C GLU A 294 -41.54 6.28 -27.02
N ASP A 295 -40.64 7.24 -26.81
CA ASP A 295 -39.44 7.44 -27.63
C ASP A 295 -38.34 6.38 -27.39
N HIS A 296 -38.46 5.52 -26.36
CA HIS A 296 -37.48 4.50 -26.01
C HIS A 296 -38.16 3.13 -25.99
N ASP A 297 -37.69 2.16 -26.78
CA ASP A 297 -38.00 0.75 -26.56
C ASP A 297 -37.39 0.22 -25.27
N ASP A 298 -37.62 -1.04 -24.91
CA ASP A 298 -37.14 -1.57 -23.64
C ASP A 298 -35.59 -1.66 -23.57
N ASN A 299 -34.90 -1.91 -24.69
CA ASN A 299 -33.45 -1.93 -24.77
C ASN A 299 -32.89 -0.49 -24.66
N MET A 300 -33.52 0.46 -25.38
CA MET A 300 -33.13 1.87 -25.29
C MET A 300 -33.37 2.44 -23.90
N LEU A 301 -34.49 2.06 -23.26
CA LEU A 301 -34.81 2.47 -21.89
C LEU A 301 -33.82 1.87 -20.87
N HIS A 302 -33.48 0.60 -21.01
CA HIS A 302 -32.44 -0.02 -20.17
C HIS A 302 -31.09 0.69 -20.37
N ALA A 303 -30.69 0.95 -21.62
CA ALA A 303 -29.43 1.66 -21.91
C ALA A 303 -29.42 3.13 -21.45
N LEU A 304 -30.60 3.75 -21.29
CA LEU A 304 -30.77 5.07 -20.70
C LEU A 304 -30.64 4.99 -19.17
N MET A 305 -31.44 4.13 -18.53
CA MET A 305 -31.50 4.02 -17.07
C MET A 305 -30.18 3.51 -16.45
N THR A 306 -29.36 2.81 -17.21
CA THR A 306 -28.03 2.32 -16.80
C THR A 306 -26.88 3.23 -17.24
N ASN A 307 -27.17 4.38 -17.88
CA ASN A 307 -26.15 5.36 -18.29
C ASN A 307 -25.69 6.20 -17.09
N LEU A 308 -25.05 5.53 -16.12
CA LEU A 308 -24.39 6.21 -15.00
C LEU A 308 -23.05 6.81 -15.45
N ALA A 309 -22.61 7.89 -14.81
CA ALA A 309 -21.42 8.62 -15.23
C ALA A 309 -20.13 7.78 -15.18
N GLY A 310 -20.02 6.84 -14.21
CA GLY A 310 -18.88 5.94 -14.14
C GLY A 310 -18.75 4.98 -15.32
N HIS A 311 -19.80 4.85 -16.16
CA HIS A 311 -19.82 4.07 -17.40
C HIS A 311 -19.92 4.94 -18.66
N ASP A 312 -19.82 6.26 -18.49
CA ASP A 312 -19.85 7.21 -19.61
C ASP A 312 -18.43 7.79 -19.81
N MET A 313 -17.74 7.34 -20.83
CA MET A 313 -16.36 7.73 -21.13
C MET A 313 -16.19 9.25 -21.25
N GLU A 314 -17.17 9.93 -21.85
CA GLU A 314 -17.13 11.39 -22.01
C GLU A 314 -17.27 12.10 -20.66
N ALA A 315 -18.21 11.68 -19.81
CA ALA A 315 -18.41 12.23 -18.47
C ALA A 315 -17.19 12.00 -17.56
N VAL A 316 -16.60 10.82 -17.60
CA VAL A 316 -15.38 10.49 -16.83
C VAL A 316 -14.21 11.38 -17.25
N LEU A 317 -13.96 11.50 -18.56
CA LEU A 317 -12.86 12.33 -19.06
C LEU A 317 -13.06 13.82 -18.77
N GLU A 318 -14.28 14.33 -18.91
CA GLU A 318 -14.59 15.72 -18.53
C GLU A 318 -14.28 15.98 -17.05
N ALA A 319 -14.70 15.07 -16.16
CA ALA A 319 -14.44 15.22 -14.74
C ALA A 319 -12.92 15.21 -14.42
N PHE A 320 -12.17 14.28 -14.98
CA PHE A 320 -10.73 14.20 -14.75
C PHE A 320 -9.96 15.40 -15.32
N HIS A 321 -10.36 15.90 -16.47
CA HIS A 321 -9.76 17.09 -17.09
C HIS A 321 -10.23 18.42 -16.49
N SER A 322 -11.28 18.43 -15.66
CA SER A 322 -11.77 19.63 -15.00
C SER A 322 -10.93 20.06 -13.79
N VAL A 323 -10.07 19.18 -13.28
CA VAL A 323 -9.21 19.48 -12.12
C VAL A 323 -8.19 20.54 -12.48
N ALA A 324 -8.25 21.67 -11.77
CA ALA A 324 -7.47 22.88 -12.05
C ALA A 324 -6.34 23.12 -11.05
N ASP A 325 -6.39 22.51 -9.88
CA ASP A 325 -5.43 22.71 -8.77
C ASP A 325 -4.90 21.37 -8.21
N ASP A 326 -4.05 21.44 -7.22
CA ASP A 326 -3.38 20.30 -6.60
C ASP A 326 -4.05 19.81 -5.32
N ARG A 327 -5.19 20.40 -4.93
CA ARG A 327 -5.95 19.93 -3.75
C ARG A 327 -6.37 18.48 -3.91
N PRO A 328 -6.49 17.73 -2.81
CA PRO A 328 -7.00 16.38 -2.85
C PRO A 328 -8.37 16.30 -3.53
N GLN A 329 -8.55 15.34 -4.44
CA GLN A 329 -9.77 15.13 -5.21
C GLN A 329 -10.40 13.80 -4.82
N CYS A 330 -11.69 13.81 -4.48
CA CYS A 330 -12.51 12.62 -4.31
C CYS A 330 -13.52 12.54 -5.45
N PHE A 331 -13.34 11.58 -6.36
CA PHE A 331 -14.32 11.29 -7.41
C PHE A 331 -15.24 10.17 -6.94
N ILE A 332 -16.53 10.42 -6.81
CA ILE A 332 -17.52 9.40 -6.45
C ILE A 332 -18.25 8.99 -7.72
N ALA A 333 -17.82 7.89 -8.32
CA ALA A 333 -18.30 7.42 -9.61
C ALA A 333 -19.42 6.40 -9.44
N TYR A 334 -20.64 6.78 -9.78
CA TYR A 334 -21.75 5.83 -9.83
C TYR A 334 -21.55 4.84 -10.95
N THR A 335 -21.56 3.56 -10.58
CA THR A 335 -21.36 2.43 -11.48
C THR A 335 -22.39 1.33 -11.21
N ILE A 336 -22.33 0.28 -11.99
CA ILE A 336 -23.12 -0.94 -11.83
C ILE A 336 -22.12 -2.10 -11.74
N LYS A 337 -22.15 -2.84 -10.63
CA LYS A 337 -21.35 -4.04 -10.49
C LYS A 337 -21.74 -5.07 -11.54
N GLY A 338 -20.76 -5.52 -12.33
CA GLY A 338 -21.01 -6.41 -13.46
C GLY A 338 -21.44 -5.72 -14.76
N HIS A 339 -21.32 -4.39 -14.89
CA HIS A 339 -21.73 -3.64 -16.07
C HIS A 339 -21.25 -4.27 -17.38
N GLY A 340 -22.16 -4.38 -18.36
CA GLY A 340 -21.88 -4.95 -19.67
C GLY A 340 -21.84 -6.48 -19.73
N THR A 341 -21.85 -7.18 -18.60
CA THR A 341 -21.85 -8.66 -18.51
C THR A 341 -23.25 -9.19 -18.14
N PRO A 342 -23.52 -10.48 -18.30
CA PRO A 342 -24.74 -11.12 -17.81
C PRO A 342 -24.97 -11.01 -16.29
N LEU A 343 -23.94 -10.66 -15.52
CA LEU A 343 -23.99 -10.53 -14.05
C LEU A 343 -24.38 -9.13 -13.57
N ALA A 344 -24.67 -8.18 -14.49
CA ALA A 344 -24.91 -6.78 -14.16
C ALA A 344 -26.09 -6.60 -13.19
N GLY A 345 -25.81 -5.97 -12.03
CA GLY A 345 -26.82 -5.64 -11.03
C GLY A 345 -27.30 -6.80 -10.15
N HIS A 346 -26.90 -8.05 -10.41
CA HIS A 346 -27.29 -9.16 -9.54
C HIS A 346 -26.60 -9.05 -8.18
N ARG A 347 -27.34 -9.22 -7.07
CA ARG A 347 -26.77 -9.03 -5.72
C ARG A 347 -25.70 -10.06 -5.37
N ASP A 348 -25.81 -11.30 -5.90
CA ASP A 348 -24.88 -12.41 -5.62
C ASP A 348 -23.70 -12.45 -6.62
N ASN A 349 -23.36 -11.32 -7.25
CA ASN A 349 -22.35 -11.28 -8.30
C ASN A 349 -20.91 -11.11 -7.79
N HIS A 350 -20.69 -10.96 -6.48
CA HIS A 350 -19.34 -10.67 -5.96
C HIS A 350 -18.33 -11.79 -6.29
N ALA A 351 -18.65 -13.02 -5.93
CA ALA A 351 -17.87 -14.22 -6.25
C ALA A 351 -18.45 -15.01 -7.43
N GLY A 352 -19.55 -14.53 -8.02
CA GLY A 352 -20.22 -15.14 -9.16
C GLY A 352 -19.35 -15.09 -10.41
N LEU A 353 -19.24 -16.24 -11.10
CA LEU A 353 -18.54 -16.36 -12.36
C LEU A 353 -19.55 -16.69 -13.46
N MET A 354 -19.33 -16.15 -14.65
CA MET A 354 -20.10 -16.57 -15.83
C MET A 354 -19.82 -18.04 -16.11
N ASN A 355 -20.88 -18.83 -16.28
CA ASN A 355 -20.78 -20.19 -16.74
C ASN A 355 -20.43 -20.24 -18.25
N LEU A 356 -20.24 -21.44 -18.81
CA LEU A 356 -19.85 -21.63 -20.22
C LEU A 356 -20.86 -20.98 -21.18
N GLU A 357 -22.16 -21.21 -20.97
CA GLU A 357 -23.23 -20.66 -21.81
C GLU A 357 -23.28 -19.12 -21.74
N GLN A 358 -23.22 -18.55 -20.54
CA GLN A 358 -23.16 -17.11 -20.35
C GLN A 358 -21.93 -16.48 -21.01
N MET A 359 -20.80 -17.18 -20.98
CA MET A 359 -19.59 -16.68 -21.63
C MET A 359 -19.68 -16.75 -23.15
N ASP A 360 -20.32 -17.77 -23.72
CA ASP A 360 -20.57 -17.86 -25.16
C ASP A 360 -21.52 -16.76 -25.65
N VAL A 361 -22.60 -16.49 -24.91
CA VAL A 361 -23.50 -15.36 -25.18
C VAL A 361 -22.71 -14.04 -25.10
N PHE A 362 -21.88 -13.87 -24.09
CA PHE A 362 -21.07 -12.69 -23.93
C PHE A 362 -20.04 -12.53 -25.06
N ARG A 363 -19.35 -13.63 -25.48
CA ARG A 363 -18.44 -13.64 -26.62
C ARG A 363 -19.13 -13.19 -27.89
N SER A 364 -20.32 -13.71 -28.16
CA SER A 364 -21.13 -13.35 -29.33
C SER A 364 -21.53 -11.87 -29.31
N LYS A 365 -21.97 -11.36 -28.16
CA LYS A 365 -22.32 -9.92 -27.96
C LYS A 365 -21.08 -9.02 -28.18
N MET A 366 -19.92 -9.46 -27.76
CA MET A 366 -18.65 -8.74 -27.94
C MET A 366 -18.06 -8.90 -29.35
N GLN A 367 -18.64 -9.76 -30.19
CA GLN A 367 -18.22 -10.07 -31.56
C GLN A 367 -16.78 -10.60 -31.65
N ILE A 368 -16.36 -11.46 -30.70
CA ILE A 368 -15.04 -12.06 -30.68
C ILE A 368 -15.07 -13.40 -31.43
N PRO A 369 -14.35 -13.54 -32.55
CA PRO A 369 -14.23 -14.81 -33.27
C PRO A 369 -13.49 -15.87 -32.46
N GLU A 370 -13.80 -17.11 -32.68
CA GLU A 370 -13.06 -18.25 -32.14
C GLU A 370 -11.58 -18.21 -32.59
N GLY A 371 -10.67 -18.41 -31.65
CA GLY A 371 -9.23 -18.33 -31.87
C GLY A 371 -8.63 -16.93 -31.76
N SER A 372 -9.47 -15.88 -31.59
CA SER A 372 -9.02 -14.48 -31.42
C SER A 372 -9.24 -13.93 -30.00
N GLU A 373 -9.50 -14.80 -29.03
CA GLU A 373 -9.90 -14.43 -27.68
C GLU A 373 -8.84 -13.61 -26.93
N TRP A 374 -7.57 -13.89 -27.20
CA TRP A 374 -6.43 -13.22 -26.56
C TRP A 374 -5.87 -12.04 -27.36
N SER A 375 -6.37 -11.80 -28.56
CA SER A 375 -5.88 -10.68 -29.35
C SER A 375 -6.12 -9.32 -28.65
N ALA A 376 -5.07 -8.52 -28.51
CA ALA A 376 -5.12 -7.21 -27.88
C ALA A 376 -5.89 -6.18 -28.73
N TYR A 377 -5.87 -6.27 -30.05
CA TYR A 377 -6.31 -5.21 -30.93
C TYR A 377 -7.30 -5.65 -32.03
N ASP A 378 -7.46 -6.95 -32.30
CA ASP A 378 -8.42 -7.42 -33.30
C ASP A 378 -9.86 -7.26 -32.83
N ASN A 379 -10.78 -7.21 -33.78
CA ASN A 379 -12.21 -7.12 -33.54
C ASN A 379 -12.63 -5.86 -32.76
N LEU A 380 -11.93 -4.77 -32.98
CA LEU A 380 -12.29 -3.44 -32.51
C LEU A 380 -13.16 -2.72 -33.55
N LEU A 381 -13.91 -1.69 -33.14
CA LEU A 381 -14.65 -0.80 -34.06
C LEU A 381 -13.73 0.18 -34.81
N ILE A 382 -12.43 0.00 -34.68
CA ILE A 382 -11.36 0.79 -35.28
C ILE A 382 -10.29 -0.16 -35.82
N GLU A 383 -9.49 0.32 -36.76
CA GLU A 383 -8.35 -0.46 -37.29
C GLU A 383 -7.34 -0.86 -36.23
N PRO A 384 -6.89 -2.15 -36.16
CA PRO A 384 -5.97 -2.65 -35.14
C PRO A 384 -4.70 -1.82 -34.97
N GLU A 385 -4.06 -1.42 -36.07
CA GLU A 385 -2.84 -0.58 -36.03
C GLU A 385 -3.10 0.82 -35.44
N THR A 386 -4.30 1.38 -35.66
CA THR A 386 -4.69 2.64 -35.04
C THR A 386 -4.85 2.49 -33.53
N ALA A 387 -5.51 1.41 -33.07
CA ALA A 387 -5.65 1.07 -31.66
C ALA A 387 -4.28 0.87 -30.97
N LYS A 388 -3.44 0.04 -31.58
CA LYS A 388 -2.09 -0.25 -31.09
C LYS A 388 -1.25 1.03 -30.97
N LYS A 389 -1.24 1.84 -32.01
CA LYS A 389 -0.50 3.12 -32.00
C LYS A 389 -1.01 4.04 -30.90
N PHE A 390 -2.33 4.13 -30.69
CA PHE A 390 -2.93 4.95 -29.65
C PHE A 390 -2.50 4.47 -28.26
N CYS A 391 -2.56 3.18 -27.98
CA CYS A 391 -2.12 2.58 -26.72
C CYS A 391 -0.63 2.82 -26.45
N LEU A 392 0.23 2.54 -27.42
CA LEU A 392 1.69 2.72 -27.28
C LEU A 392 2.10 4.19 -27.13
N GLN A 393 1.30 5.12 -27.65
CA GLN A 393 1.52 6.57 -27.52
C GLN A 393 0.86 7.18 -26.30
N ALA A 394 0.11 6.41 -25.50
CA ALA A 394 -0.49 6.91 -24.25
C ALA A 394 0.57 7.60 -23.39
N PRO A 395 0.27 8.76 -22.77
CA PRO A 395 1.26 9.49 -21.99
C PRO A 395 1.89 8.66 -20.87
N PHE A 396 1.09 7.80 -20.23
CA PHE A 396 1.58 6.86 -19.22
C PHE A 396 2.62 5.89 -19.78
N ASN A 397 2.49 5.44 -21.03
CA ASN A 397 3.36 4.45 -21.62
C ASN A 397 4.77 4.97 -21.95
N LYS A 398 4.98 6.29 -21.88
CA LYS A 398 6.31 6.92 -21.99
C LYS A 398 7.13 6.78 -20.70
N ARG A 399 6.57 6.22 -19.64
CA ARG A 399 7.28 5.95 -18.40
C ARG A 399 8.38 4.91 -18.67
N PRO A 400 9.65 5.22 -18.34
CA PRO A 400 10.73 4.25 -18.51
C PRO A 400 10.46 3.01 -17.65
N PRO A 401 10.95 1.83 -18.03
CA PRO A 401 11.01 0.69 -17.14
C PRO A 401 11.67 1.09 -15.81
N GLN A 402 11.28 0.45 -14.74
CA GLN A 402 11.79 0.71 -13.38
C GLN A 402 13.20 0.09 -13.23
N GLU A 403 14.21 0.59 -13.96
CA GLU A 403 15.52 -0.07 -14.09
C GLU A 403 16.64 0.50 -13.22
N ASN A 404 16.44 1.64 -12.59
CA ASN A 404 17.53 2.25 -11.82
C ASN A 404 17.17 2.33 -10.34
N GLU A 405 17.64 1.37 -9.57
CA GLU A 405 17.76 1.59 -8.13
C GLU A 405 18.63 2.83 -7.89
N PRO A 406 18.20 3.70 -6.95
CA PRO A 406 19.02 4.86 -6.60
C PRO A 406 20.38 4.40 -6.06
N PRO A 407 21.44 5.21 -6.28
CA PRO A 407 22.77 4.88 -5.80
C PRO A 407 22.78 4.48 -4.33
N LYS A 408 23.65 3.54 -3.97
CA LYS A 408 23.89 3.20 -2.57
C LYS A 408 24.55 4.37 -1.85
N ILE A 409 24.16 4.55 -0.61
CA ILE A 409 24.71 5.55 0.31
C ILE A 409 25.88 4.91 1.05
N THR A 410 26.99 5.61 1.15
CA THR A 410 28.14 5.14 1.92
C THR A 410 27.81 5.14 3.41
N ILE A 411 27.90 4.00 4.06
CA ILE A 411 27.75 3.85 5.50
C ILE A 411 29.16 3.86 6.12
N PRO A 412 29.42 4.66 7.17
CA PRO A 412 30.72 4.68 7.83
C PRO A 412 31.02 3.34 8.53
N ASP A 413 32.28 2.93 8.57
CA ASP A 413 32.72 1.68 9.21
C ASP A 413 32.32 1.61 10.69
N ASN A 414 32.22 2.77 11.36
CA ASN A 414 31.77 2.87 12.75
C ASN A 414 30.75 3.99 12.87
N LEU A 415 29.61 3.71 13.51
CA LEU A 415 28.66 4.73 13.92
C LEU A 415 29.21 5.50 15.13
N PRO A 416 28.92 6.79 15.27
CA PRO A 416 29.36 7.55 16.43
C PRO A 416 28.68 7.02 17.69
N LEU A 417 29.49 6.61 18.64
CA LEU A 417 29.02 6.00 19.88
C LEU A 417 29.69 6.69 21.06
N ASN A 418 28.93 7.56 21.75
CA ASN A 418 29.35 8.21 22.99
C ASN A 418 28.42 7.77 24.11
N PHE A 419 28.89 6.94 25.02
CA PHE A 419 28.10 6.49 26.16
C PHE A 419 28.88 6.55 27.48
N ARG A 420 28.17 6.58 28.58
CA ARG A 420 28.71 6.48 29.91
C ARG A 420 29.00 5.01 30.25
N SER A 421 29.72 4.77 31.33
CA SER A 421 29.99 3.42 31.81
C SER A 421 28.74 2.57 32.06
N SER A 422 27.59 3.25 32.33
CA SER A 422 26.29 2.62 32.42
C SER A 422 25.30 3.37 31.53
N THR A 423 24.60 2.67 30.64
CA THR A 423 23.62 3.22 29.72
C THR A 423 22.60 2.15 29.27
N SER A 424 21.48 2.59 28.71
CA SER A 424 20.49 1.71 28.07
C SER A 424 20.61 1.72 26.55
N THR A 425 20.11 0.67 25.91
CA THR A 425 20.09 0.61 24.43
C THR A 425 19.19 1.70 23.82
N GLN A 426 18.09 2.09 24.49
CA GLN A 426 17.28 3.24 24.05
C GLN A 426 18.07 4.55 24.09
N ALA A 427 18.77 4.82 25.19
CA ALA A 427 19.59 6.03 25.34
C ALA A 427 20.71 6.06 24.29
N SER A 428 21.34 4.93 24.04
CA SER A 428 22.39 4.78 23.03
C SER A 428 21.86 4.99 21.62
N PHE A 429 20.67 4.50 21.29
CA PHE A 429 19.98 4.77 20.03
C PHE A 429 19.80 6.27 19.80
N GLY A 430 19.23 6.99 20.78
CA GLY A 430 19.06 8.42 20.68
C GLY A 430 20.37 9.21 20.55
N ASN A 431 21.42 8.77 21.25
CA ASN A 431 22.76 9.36 21.15
C ASN A 431 23.41 9.15 19.79
N ILE A 432 23.34 7.94 19.22
CA ILE A 432 23.84 7.65 17.86
C ILE A 432 23.16 8.58 16.85
N LEU A 433 21.83 8.67 16.86
CA LEU A 433 21.09 9.56 15.96
C LEU A 433 21.43 11.04 16.19
N HIS A 434 21.56 11.46 17.46
CA HIS A 434 21.96 12.82 17.77
C HIS A 434 23.33 13.19 17.20
N GLU A 435 24.33 12.33 17.39
CA GLU A 435 25.66 12.58 16.83
C GLU A 435 25.66 12.56 15.30
N LEU A 436 24.93 11.63 14.67
CA LEU A 436 24.71 11.64 13.21
C LEU A 436 24.03 12.94 12.74
N SER A 437 23.11 13.50 13.54
CA SER A 437 22.39 14.72 13.19
C SER A 437 23.27 15.96 13.10
N ARG A 438 24.41 15.98 13.79
CA ARG A 438 25.38 17.11 13.78
C ARG A 438 26.20 17.18 12.51
N GLY A 439 26.37 16.05 11.82
CA GLY A 439 27.12 15.94 10.57
C GLY A 439 26.25 16.21 9.33
N ASN A 440 26.86 16.72 8.28
CA ASN A 440 26.24 16.83 6.95
C ASN A 440 26.72 15.69 6.04
N THR A 441 26.78 14.47 6.59
CA THR A 441 27.12 13.27 5.83
C THR A 441 25.98 12.85 4.92
N ASP A 442 26.29 12.08 3.88
CA ASP A 442 25.27 11.52 2.99
C ASP A 442 24.30 10.64 3.77
N LEU A 443 24.79 9.79 4.70
CA LEU A 443 23.96 9.01 5.61
C LEU A 443 22.98 9.87 6.39
N ALA A 444 23.44 10.91 7.07
CA ALA A 444 22.60 11.78 7.87
C ALA A 444 21.52 12.49 7.04
N SER A 445 21.81 12.83 5.79
CA SER A 445 20.86 13.48 4.88
C SER A 445 19.73 12.54 4.40
N ARG A 446 19.96 11.23 4.46
CA ARG A 446 19.01 10.20 3.98
C ARG A 446 18.17 9.57 5.09
N ILE A 447 18.58 9.73 6.34
CA ILE A 447 17.76 9.27 7.49
C ILE A 447 16.52 10.16 7.60
N VAL A 448 15.34 9.52 7.61
CA VAL A 448 14.05 10.17 7.87
C VAL A 448 13.36 9.41 8.99
N THR A 449 12.96 10.11 10.04
CA THR A 449 12.34 9.48 11.20
C THR A 449 10.83 9.73 11.24
N THR A 450 10.09 8.83 11.88
CA THR A 450 8.65 8.96 12.11
C THR A 450 8.21 8.28 13.39
N SER A 451 7.17 8.78 14.04
CA SER A 451 6.67 8.26 15.31
C SER A 451 5.19 8.59 15.51
N PRO A 452 4.37 7.67 16.07
CA PRO A 452 2.97 7.94 16.36
C PRO A 452 2.80 8.56 17.76
N ASP A 453 3.15 9.85 17.90
CA ASP A 453 3.03 10.65 19.15
C ASP A 453 3.89 10.16 20.34
N VAL A 454 4.97 9.42 20.07
CA VAL A 454 5.89 8.91 21.10
C VAL A 454 7.35 9.34 20.88
N THR A 455 7.58 10.37 20.09
CA THR A 455 8.90 10.87 19.69
C THR A 455 9.83 11.17 20.88
N VAL A 456 9.32 11.80 21.92
CA VAL A 456 10.13 12.17 23.10
C VAL A 456 10.43 10.93 23.95
N SER A 457 9.42 10.12 24.24
CA SER A 457 9.55 8.95 25.10
C SER A 457 10.36 7.81 24.47
N THR A 458 10.48 7.80 23.15
CA THR A 458 11.35 6.86 22.40
C THR A 458 12.75 7.44 22.09
N ASN A 459 13.08 8.59 22.70
CA ASN A 459 14.38 9.25 22.62
C ASN A 459 14.79 9.77 21.23
N LEU A 460 13.83 10.09 20.35
CA LEU A 460 14.06 10.78 19.09
C LEU A 460 14.18 12.32 19.23
N GLY A 461 13.79 12.89 20.36
CA GLY A 461 13.76 14.34 20.57
C GLY A 461 15.04 15.07 20.17
N PRO A 462 16.26 14.62 20.53
CA PRO A 462 17.51 15.24 20.13
C PRO A 462 17.73 15.29 18.61
N TRP A 463 17.36 14.22 17.90
CA TRP A 463 17.38 14.19 16.42
C TRP A 463 16.44 15.24 15.84
N VAL A 464 15.19 15.28 16.30
CA VAL A 464 14.16 16.19 15.78
C VAL A 464 14.50 17.64 16.09
N ASN A 465 15.11 17.93 17.25
CA ASN A 465 15.60 19.26 17.58
C ASN A 465 16.65 19.80 16.59
N GLN A 466 17.44 18.92 15.97
CA GLN A 466 18.48 19.28 15.00
C GLN A 466 17.96 19.29 13.56
N ARG A 467 17.11 18.32 13.21
CA ARG A 467 16.72 18.05 11.82
C ARG A 467 15.33 18.58 11.46
N GLY A 468 14.53 18.98 12.45
CA GLY A 468 13.20 19.56 12.28
C GLY A 468 12.12 18.55 11.88
N VAL A 469 10.88 19.01 11.93
CA VAL A 469 9.68 18.30 11.52
C VAL A 469 9.30 18.75 10.11
N PHE A 470 8.96 17.80 9.24
CA PHE A 470 8.48 18.12 7.90
C PHE A 470 7.17 18.90 7.94
N SER A 471 7.08 19.93 7.12
CA SER A 471 5.85 20.71 6.88
C SER A 471 6.00 21.45 5.57
N LEU A 472 4.94 21.54 4.77
CA LEU A 472 4.94 22.34 3.54
C LEU A 472 5.19 23.82 3.82
N ASP A 473 4.60 24.32 4.91
CA ASP A 473 4.78 25.70 5.37
C ASP A 473 5.79 25.77 6.51
N VAL A 474 6.60 26.85 6.50
CA VAL A 474 7.43 27.20 7.64
C VAL A 474 6.54 27.74 8.77
N ARG A 475 6.59 27.09 9.93
CA ARG A 475 5.85 27.54 11.11
C ARG A 475 6.80 28.02 12.20
N ASN A 476 6.54 29.21 12.70
CA ASN A 476 7.30 29.79 13.80
C ASN A 476 7.12 29.01 15.10
N ASP A 477 8.18 28.91 15.87
CA ASP A 477 8.11 28.38 17.23
C ASP A 477 7.60 29.48 18.18
N VAL A 478 6.28 29.50 18.40
CA VAL A 478 5.60 30.50 19.24
C VAL A 478 6.11 30.46 20.70
N PHE A 479 6.43 29.26 21.23
CA PHE A 479 7.00 29.14 22.58
C PHE A 479 8.34 29.86 22.71
N ARG A 480 9.17 29.75 21.67
CA ARG A 480 10.45 30.47 21.61
C ARG A 480 10.24 31.97 21.46
N ASP A 481 9.32 32.40 20.62
CA ASP A 481 9.01 33.81 20.38
C ASP A 481 8.46 34.46 21.63
N GLU A 482 7.62 33.75 22.38
CA GLU A 482 7.07 34.15 23.68
C GLU A 482 8.03 33.91 24.86
N LYS A 483 9.27 33.46 24.61
CA LYS A 483 10.31 33.17 25.62
C LYS A 483 9.88 32.13 26.68
N VAL A 484 9.01 31.22 26.32
CA VAL A 484 8.62 30.05 27.13
C VAL A 484 9.65 28.97 26.98
N ALA A 485 10.26 28.50 28.07
CA ALA A 485 11.26 27.44 28.01
C ALA A 485 10.63 26.10 27.59
N SER A 486 11.19 25.49 26.59
CA SER A 486 10.82 24.15 26.14
C SER A 486 12.07 23.36 25.79
N ALA A 487 12.08 22.07 26.16
CA ALA A 487 13.10 21.11 25.72
C ALA A 487 12.92 20.73 24.25
N GLN A 488 11.72 20.87 23.71
CA GLN A 488 11.37 20.62 22.33
C GLN A 488 11.58 21.89 21.49
N LYS A 489 12.50 21.81 20.53
CA LYS A 489 12.83 22.90 19.61
C LYS A 489 12.47 22.52 18.17
N TRP A 490 11.30 21.97 17.98
CA TRP A 490 10.87 21.37 16.74
C TRP A 490 10.48 22.42 15.70
N LEU A 491 11.45 22.83 14.90
CA LEU A 491 11.20 23.68 13.74
C LEU A 491 10.43 22.90 12.69
N ARG A 492 9.42 23.52 12.08
CA ARG A 492 8.60 22.93 11.01
C ARG A 492 8.95 23.59 9.69
N HIS A 493 9.44 22.80 8.72
CA HIS A 493 9.86 23.29 7.40
C HIS A 493 9.95 22.14 6.36
N GLY A 494 10.01 22.50 5.07
CA GLY A 494 9.96 21.53 3.96
C GLY A 494 11.14 20.57 3.87
N THR A 495 12.24 20.82 4.58
CA THR A 495 13.40 19.92 4.64
C THR A 495 13.53 19.19 5.97
N GLY A 496 12.53 19.30 6.86
CA GLY A 496 12.50 18.60 8.15
C GLY A 496 12.54 17.08 7.95
N GLN A 497 13.41 16.39 8.70
CA GLN A 497 13.65 14.95 8.54
C GLN A 497 12.85 14.08 9.52
N HIS A 498 11.75 14.61 10.05
CA HIS A 498 10.84 13.88 10.93
C HIS A 498 9.39 14.10 10.53
N PHE A 499 8.62 13.01 10.47
CA PHE A 499 7.17 13.04 10.33
C PHE A 499 6.54 12.66 11.68
N GLU A 500 5.98 13.67 12.38
CA GLU A 500 5.26 13.46 13.62
C GLU A 500 3.82 13.08 13.33
N LEU A 501 3.47 11.83 13.56
CA LEU A 501 2.13 11.30 13.31
C LEU A 501 1.24 11.43 14.56
N GLY A 502 -0.07 11.31 14.36
CA GLY A 502 -0.99 11.09 15.47
C GLY A 502 -0.86 9.70 16.08
N ILE A 503 -1.66 9.41 17.13
CA ILE A 503 -1.71 8.09 17.79
C ILE A 503 -2.40 7.11 16.84
N ALA A 504 -1.66 6.64 15.84
CA ALA A 504 -2.14 5.75 14.79
C ALA A 504 -0.98 4.88 14.27
N GLU A 505 -0.84 3.69 14.79
CA GLU A 505 0.25 2.78 14.43
C GLU A 505 0.13 2.24 13.01
N ASN A 506 -1.08 2.14 12.45
CA ASN A 506 -1.24 1.85 11.03
C ASN A 506 -0.56 2.90 10.16
N ASN A 507 -0.76 4.20 10.48
CA ASN A 507 -0.12 5.30 9.77
C ASN A 507 1.40 5.23 9.85
N LEU A 508 1.96 4.80 11.00
CA LEU A 508 3.41 4.61 11.16
C LEU A 508 3.95 3.62 10.10
N PHE A 509 3.33 2.43 10.00
CA PHE A 509 3.81 1.41 9.08
C PHE A 509 3.58 1.79 7.62
N ILE A 510 2.48 2.46 7.30
CA ILE A 510 2.21 2.93 5.94
C ILE A 510 3.17 4.06 5.55
N MET A 511 3.49 4.99 6.48
CA MET A 511 4.51 6.02 6.26
C MET A 511 5.90 5.40 6.06
N LEU A 512 6.28 4.42 6.89
CA LEU A 512 7.55 3.69 6.72
C LEU A 512 7.61 2.98 5.36
N ALA A 513 6.50 2.40 4.92
CA ALA A 513 6.41 1.80 3.59
C ALA A 513 6.60 2.85 2.49
N ALA A 514 5.95 4.00 2.58
CA ALA A 514 6.09 5.08 1.59
C ALA A 514 7.51 5.63 1.52
N LEU A 515 8.15 5.83 2.67
CA LEU A 515 9.55 6.27 2.77
C LEU A 515 10.51 5.20 2.23
N GLY A 516 10.31 3.92 2.60
CA GLY A 516 11.13 2.80 2.15
C GLY A 516 11.04 2.54 0.65
N LEU A 517 9.90 2.86 0.04
CA LEU A 517 9.67 2.77 -1.40
C LEU A 517 10.05 4.04 -2.18
N SER A 518 10.67 5.03 -1.55
CA SER A 518 11.07 6.28 -2.22
C SER A 518 12.02 6.06 -3.40
N GLY A 519 12.85 5.03 -3.35
CA GLY A 519 13.71 4.63 -4.47
C GLY A 519 12.92 4.29 -5.72
N PRO A 520 12.12 3.22 -5.71
CA PRO A 520 11.34 2.80 -6.86
C PRO A 520 10.24 3.81 -7.25
N LEU A 521 9.66 4.56 -6.33
CA LEU A 521 8.60 5.53 -6.64
C LEU A 521 9.14 6.85 -7.19
N PHE A 522 10.24 7.35 -6.63
CA PHE A 522 10.73 8.72 -6.87
C PHE A 522 12.21 8.80 -7.29
N GLY A 523 12.90 7.66 -7.42
CA GLY A 523 14.31 7.62 -7.83
C GLY A 523 15.29 8.14 -6.79
N THR A 524 14.90 8.26 -5.54
CA THR A 524 15.76 8.69 -4.44
C THR A 524 15.72 7.71 -3.26
N ARG A 525 16.88 7.39 -2.70
CA ARG A 525 17.00 6.47 -1.57
C ARG A 525 16.87 7.24 -0.26
N LEU A 526 15.95 6.79 0.59
CA LEU A 526 15.84 7.20 1.99
C LEU A 526 16.13 6.01 2.89
N LEU A 527 16.52 6.28 4.12
CA LEU A 527 16.75 5.30 5.19
C LEU A 527 15.77 5.60 6.34
N PRO A 528 14.53 5.09 6.25
CA PRO A 528 13.50 5.42 7.22
C PRO A 528 13.72 4.70 8.56
N ILE A 529 13.45 5.42 9.66
CA ILE A 529 13.44 4.90 11.02
C ILE A 529 12.10 5.27 11.68
N GLY A 530 11.36 4.26 12.11
CA GLY A 530 10.13 4.45 12.88
C GLY A 530 10.31 4.03 14.32
N THR A 531 9.68 4.74 15.27
CA THR A 531 9.69 4.34 16.67
C THR A 531 8.28 4.17 17.21
N LEU A 532 8.09 3.19 18.08
CA LEU A 532 6.83 2.94 18.80
C LEU A 532 7.12 2.19 20.11
N TYR A 533 6.12 2.09 20.99
CA TYR A 533 6.19 1.18 22.13
C TYR A 533 5.97 -0.26 21.68
N ASP A 534 6.80 -1.18 22.16
CA ASP A 534 6.85 -2.60 21.72
C ASP A 534 5.47 -3.28 21.59
N PRO A 535 4.55 -3.22 22.59
CA PRO A 535 3.27 -3.91 22.48
C PRO A 535 2.37 -3.36 21.37
N PHE A 536 2.55 -2.09 20.96
CA PHE A 536 1.68 -1.45 19.98
C PHE A 536 2.01 -1.82 18.53
N ILE A 537 3.08 -2.57 18.30
CA ILE A 537 3.33 -3.21 17.00
C ILE A 537 2.11 -4.06 16.57
N ALA A 538 1.42 -4.68 17.54
CA ALA A 538 0.23 -5.50 17.29
C ALA A 538 -0.95 -4.71 16.69
N ARG A 539 -1.02 -3.38 16.90
CA ARG A 539 -2.11 -2.52 16.39
C ARG A 539 -2.00 -2.26 14.89
N GLY A 540 -0.83 -2.45 14.30
CA GLY A 540 -0.58 -2.21 12.88
C GLY A 540 0.02 -3.40 12.14
N LEU A 541 -0.21 -4.63 12.60
CA LEU A 541 0.41 -5.84 12.02
C LEU A 541 0.09 -6.04 10.55
N ASP A 542 -1.13 -5.75 10.09
CA ASP A 542 -1.48 -5.87 8.68
C ASP A 542 -0.67 -4.87 7.84
N SER A 543 -0.58 -3.62 8.28
CA SER A 543 0.21 -2.59 7.62
C SER A 543 1.72 -2.92 7.61
N LEU A 544 2.26 -3.47 8.70
CA LEU A 544 3.65 -3.96 8.78
C LEU A 544 3.89 -5.11 7.80
N ASN A 545 3.02 -6.13 7.80
CA ASN A 545 3.10 -7.25 6.88
C ASN A 545 3.09 -6.77 5.43
N TYR A 546 2.20 -5.84 5.10
CA TYR A 546 2.11 -5.30 3.75
C TYR A 546 3.30 -4.42 3.36
N ALA A 547 3.87 -3.68 4.30
CA ALA A 547 5.11 -2.94 4.08
C ALA A 547 6.25 -3.89 3.69
N CYS A 548 6.43 -4.97 4.44
CA CYS A 548 7.43 -6.01 4.13
C CYS A 548 7.12 -6.74 2.81
N TYR A 549 5.85 -7.09 2.56
CA TYR A 549 5.41 -7.74 1.32
C TYR A 549 5.71 -6.91 0.06
N GLN A 550 5.66 -5.58 0.18
CA GLN A 550 6.00 -4.65 -0.91
C GLN A 550 7.49 -4.43 -1.10
N ASP A 551 8.34 -5.07 -0.29
CA ASP A 551 9.78 -4.82 -0.21
C ASP A 551 10.10 -3.36 0.16
N ALA A 552 9.28 -2.76 1.01
CA ALA A 552 9.61 -1.50 1.65
C ALA A 552 10.65 -1.77 2.74
N ARG A 553 11.71 -0.98 2.76
CA ARG A 553 12.87 -1.23 3.63
C ARG A 553 13.04 -0.10 4.62
N PHE A 554 12.98 -0.44 5.92
CA PHE A 554 13.00 0.50 7.03
C PHE A 554 13.57 -0.15 8.29
N MET A 555 13.93 0.68 9.26
CA MET A 555 14.28 0.27 10.61
C MET A 555 13.12 0.63 11.55
N LEU A 556 12.52 -0.36 12.18
CA LEU A 556 11.51 -0.21 13.21
C LEU A 556 12.16 -0.36 14.58
N VAL A 557 12.02 0.61 15.46
CA VAL A 557 12.58 0.61 16.81
C VAL A 557 11.45 0.59 17.83
N ALA A 558 11.26 -0.57 18.46
CA ALA A 558 10.28 -0.74 19.52
C ALA A 558 10.94 -0.49 20.89
N THR A 559 10.53 0.57 21.54
CA THR A 559 11.11 1.02 22.80
C THR A 559 10.12 1.89 23.60
N PRO A 560 9.94 1.66 24.93
CA PRO A 560 10.51 0.55 25.73
C PRO A 560 10.06 -0.83 25.28
N ALA A 561 10.88 -1.87 25.51
CA ALA A 561 10.57 -3.26 25.20
C ALA A 561 10.85 -4.18 26.42
N GLY A 562 10.20 -5.34 26.43
CA GLY A 562 10.44 -6.40 27.41
C GLY A 562 10.16 -5.96 28.86
N ILE A 563 11.07 -6.36 29.76
CA ILE A 563 10.92 -6.12 31.22
C ILE A 563 10.87 -4.62 31.59
N THR A 564 11.35 -3.73 30.74
CA THR A 564 11.33 -2.28 31.01
C THR A 564 9.96 -1.65 30.90
N LEU A 565 8.96 -2.39 30.41
CA LEU A 565 7.56 -2.01 30.42
C LEU A 565 6.83 -2.39 31.71
N ALA A 566 7.48 -3.05 32.67
CA ALA A 566 6.84 -3.47 33.92
C ALA A 566 6.19 -2.30 34.70
N PRO A 567 6.83 -1.11 34.81
CA PRO A 567 6.21 0.05 35.49
C PRO A 567 4.98 0.61 34.78
N GLU A 568 4.85 0.39 33.47
CA GLU A 568 3.72 0.85 32.66
C GLU A 568 2.43 0.02 32.88
N GLY A 569 2.55 -1.11 33.57
CA GLY A 569 1.45 -2.01 33.88
C GLY A 569 1.07 -2.96 32.75
N GLY A 570 0.10 -3.85 33.02
CA GLY A 570 -0.25 -4.98 32.16
C GLY A 570 -0.69 -4.59 30.73
N ALA A 571 -1.29 -3.41 30.56
CA ALA A 571 -1.75 -2.94 29.25
C ALA A 571 -0.60 -2.62 28.27
N HIS A 572 0.62 -2.41 28.78
CA HIS A 572 1.80 -2.08 28.00
C HIS A 572 2.83 -3.22 27.97
N GLN A 573 2.53 -4.34 28.61
CA GLN A 573 3.41 -5.51 28.60
C GLN A 573 3.16 -6.37 27.38
N SER A 574 4.22 -6.90 26.79
CA SER A 574 4.17 -7.75 25.61
C SER A 574 5.08 -8.96 25.77
N ILE A 575 4.47 -10.14 25.68
CA ILE A 575 5.20 -11.44 25.70
C ILE A 575 5.38 -11.95 24.26
N SER A 576 4.49 -11.60 23.35
CA SER A 576 4.44 -12.15 22.00
C SER A 576 5.23 -11.36 20.95
N SER A 577 5.66 -10.13 21.23
CA SER A 577 6.35 -9.27 20.25
C SER A 577 7.59 -9.91 19.62
N PRO A 578 8.43 -10.69 20.33
CA PRO A 578 9.56 -11.38 19.70
C PRO A 578 9.16 -12.36 18.60
N LEU A 579 7.97 -12.96 18.69
CA LEU A 579 7.44 -13.90 17.69
C LEU A 579 7.11 -13.21 16.36
N ILE A 580 6.83 -11.91 16.39
CA ILE A 580 6.55 -11.13 15.16
C ILE A 580 7.77 -11.14 14.26
N GLY A 581 8.98 -10.91 14.82
CA GLY A 581 10.22 -11.00 14.05
C GLY A 581 10.42 -12.38 13.41
N ILE A 582 10.22 -13.45 14.18
CA ILE A 582 10.38 -14.83 13.71
C ILE A 582 9.37 -15.17 12.59
N GLY A 583 8.13 -14.68 12.71
CA GLY A 583 7.04 -15.02 11.79
C GLY A 583 6.89 -14.10 10.59
N GLN A 584 7.58 -12.96 10.53
CA GLN A 584 7.40 -11.94 9.50
C GLN A 584 8.47 -12.02 8.40
N PRO A 585 8.14 -12.51 7.19
CA PRO A 585 9.08 -12.50 6.07
C PRO A 585 9.52 -11.07 5.72
N GLY A 586 10.81 -10.89 5.40
CA GLY A 586 11.37 -9.60 5.02
C GLY A 586 11.67 -8.65 6.19
N LEU A 587 11.54 -9.15 7.44
CA LEU A 587 11.84 -8.42 8.66
C LEU A 587 12.88 -9.20 9.47
N SER A 588 14.03 -8.59 9.78
CA SER A 588 15.05 -9.17 10.67
C SER A 588 14.96 -8.51 12.04
N SER A 589 14.77 -9.30 13.11
CA SER A 589 14.58 -8.77 14.46
C SER A 589 15.80 -8.95 15.36
N TYR A 590 16.10 -7.92 16.17
CA TYR A 590 17.25 -7.92 17.08
C TYR A 590 16.87 -7.34 18.44
N GLU A 591 17.45 -7.89 19.50
CA GLU A 591 17.33 -7.42 20.87
C GLU A 591 18.74 -7.34 21.53
N PRO A 592 19.51 -6.27 21.20
CA PRO A 592 20.84 -6.09 21.80
C PRO A 592 20.78 -5.77 23.28
N ALA A 593 21.76 -6.23 24.04
CA ALA A 593 21.92 -5.89 25.44
C ALA A 593 22.75 -4.62 25.65
N TYR A 594 23.80 -4.42 24.85
CA TYR A 594 24.79 -3.38 25.01
C TYR A 594 24.76 -2.31 23.90
N ALA A 595 25.34 -1.15 24.21
CA ALA A 595 25.42 -0.03 23.28
C ALA A 595 26.32 -0.32 22.06
N ASP A 596 27.41 -1.03 22.25
CA ASP A 596 28.32 -1.44 21.18
C ASP A 596 27.66 -2.44 20.22
N GLU A 597 26.88 -3.40 20.74
CA GLU A 597 26.07 -4.32 19.93
C GLU A 597 25.06 -3.56 19.09
N LEU A 598 24.35 -2.62 19.70
CA LEU A 598 23.37 -1.78 18.99
C LEU A 598 24.02 -1.01 17.85
N ALA A 599 25.21 -0.43 18.05
CA ALA A 599 25.90 0.34 17.02
C ALA A 599 26.29 -0.55 15.82
N VAL A 600 26.77 -1.76 16.06
CA VAL A 600 27.09 -2.75 15.03
C VAL A 600 25.83 -3.15 14.25
N ILE A 601 24.76 -3.48 14.98
CA ILE A 601 23.48 -3.90 14.36
C ILE A 601 22.86 -2.75 13.55
N MET A 602 22.88 -1.50 14.05
CA MET A 602 22.38 -0.34 13.31
C MET A 602 23.19 -0.06 12.04
N ARG A 603 24.52 -0.18 12.10
CA ARG A 603 25.39 -0.05 10.92
C ARG A 603 24.99 -1.08 9.86
N TRP A 604 24.99 -2.35 10.25
CA TRP A 604 24.57 -3.45 9.38
C TRP A 604 23.15 -3.25 8.84
N ALA A 605 22.23 -2.73 9.65
CA ALA A 605 20.86 -2.44 9.23
C ALA A 605 20.81 -1.43 8.07
N PHE A 606 21.57 -0.33 8.14
CA PHE A 606 21.66 0.63 7.04
C PHE A 606 22.28 0.02 5.78
N GLU A 607 23.24 -0.89 5.91
CA GLU A 607 23.83 -1.64 4.79
C GLU A 607 22.80 -2.62 4.19
N SER A 608 22.11 -3.39 5.05
CA SER A 608 21.13 -4.39 4.66
C SER A 608 19.92 -3.78 3.93
N MET A 609 19.42 -2.62 4.39
CA MET A 609 18.34 -1.90 3.72
C MET A 609 18.68 -1.51 2.28
N GLN A 610 19.94 -1.49 1.90
CA GLN A 610 20.44 -1.14 0.56
C GLN A 610 20.94 -2.35 -0.24
N ALA A 611 21.00 -3.50 0.38
CA ALA A 611 21.48 -4.73 -0.27
C ALA A 611 20.41 -5.29 -1.22
N GLU A 612 20.84 -6.01 -2.27
CA GLU A 612 19.92 -6.66 -3.22
C GLU A 612 18.94 -7.60 -2.51
N ASN A 613 19.44 -8.45 -1.63
CA ASN A 613 18.65 -9.37 -0.81
C ASN A 613 18.42 -8.84 0.62
N GLY A 614 18.31 -7.51 0.76
CA GLY A 614 18.07 -6.88 2.05
C GLY A 614 16.60 -6.93 2.47
N GLY A 615 16.32 -6.35 3.64
CA GLY A 615 14.96 -6.29 4.18
C GLY A 615 14.82 -5.18 5.21
N SER A 616 13.68 -5.15 5.89
CA SER A 616 13.44 -4.29 7.03
C SER A 616 14.02 -4.87 8.31
N ILE A 617 14.30 -4.00 9.29
CA ILE A 617 14.89 -4.39 10.56
C ILE A 617 13.96 -3.97 11.70
N TYR A 618 13.80 -4.85 12.68
CA TYR A 618 13.04 -4.62 13.89
C TYR A 618 13.98 -4.69 15.10
N LEU A 619 14.18 -3.56 15.78
CA LEU A 619 15.01 -3.46 16.99
C LEU A 619 14.09 -3.35 18.21
N ARG A 620 14.31 -4.22 19.20
CA ARG A 620 13.67 -4.17 20.51
C ARG A 620 14.68 -3.60 21.51
N LEU A 621 14.42 -2.40 22.04
CA LEU A 621 15.35 -1.67 22.88
C LEU A 621 14.80 -1.45 24.29
N SER A 622 15.70 -1.50 25.26
CA SER A 622 15.42 -1.37 26.69
C SER A 622 15.74 0.04 27.19
N THR A 623 14.95 0.52 28.15
CA THR A 623 15.24 1.73 28.93
C THR A 623 16.09 1.47 30.17
N ARG A 624 16.36 0.20 30.52
CA ARG A 624 17.17 -0.17 31.64
C ARG A 624 18.64 0.14 31.38
N ALA A 625 19.24 0.99 32.20
CA ALA A 625 20.68 1.22 32.17
C ALA A 625 21.40 -0.01 32.77
N ILE A 626 22.41 -0.50 32.06
CA ILE A 626 23.29 -1.57 32.51
C ILE A 626 24.76 -1.15 32.31
N ASP A 627 25.66 -1.72 33.08
CA ASP A 627 27.09 -1.48 32.96
C ASP A 627 27.58 -2.01 31.61
N GLN A 628 28.36 -1.20 30.92
CA GLN A 628 28.83 -1.51 29.58
C GLN A 628 30.16 -2.26 29.63
N PRO A 629 30.32 -3.31 28.80
CA PRO A 629 31.56 -4.07 28.80
C PRO A 629 32.74 -3.27 28.24
N SER A 630 33.91 -3.40 28.82
CA SER A 630 35.16 -2.92 28.24
C SER A 630 35.74 -4.01 27.32
N ARG A 631 35.33 -3.96 26.04
CA ARG A 631 35.79 -4.94 25.03
C ARG A 631 36.09 -4.25 23.71
N GLU A 632 36.95 -4.87 22.91
CA GLU A 632 37.18 -4.48 21.52
C GLU A 632 36.20 -5.21 20.62
N MET A 633 35.50 -4.47 19.76
CA MET A 633 34.59 -5.04 18.78
C MET A 633 35.39 -5.57 17.59
N LYS A 634 35.75 -6.86 17.63
CA LYS A 634 36.46 -7.56 16.57
C LYS A 634 35.53 -8.00 15.46
N PRO A 635 35.99 -8.14 14.20
CA PRO A 635 35.15 -8.58 13.07
C PRO A 635 34.45 -9.92 13.31
N GLU A 636 35.05 -10.83 14.04
CA GLU A 636 34.44 -12.12 14.37
C GLU A 636 33.23 -11.94 15.28
N LEU A 637 33.33 -11.07 16.30
CA LEU A 637 32.23 -10.76 17.21
C LEU A 637 31.13 -10.02 16.49
N GLU A 638 31.46 -9.03 15.64
CA GLU A 638 30.47 -8.34 14.80
C GLU A 638 29.65 -9.32 13.94
N ASN A 639 30.34 -10.27 13.29
CA ASN A 639 29.68 -11.28 12.48
C ASN A 639 28.74 -12.17 13.29
N GLN A 640 29.19 -12.59 14.51
CA GLN A 640 28.36 -13.39 15.43
C GLN A 640 27.12 -12.60 15.90
N LEU A 641 27.26 -11.32 16.26
CA LEU A 641 26.17 -10.44 16.64
C LEU A 641 25.11 -10.36 15.54
N ILE A 642 25.54 -10.20 14.28
CA ILE A 642 24.65 -10.12 13.12
C ILE A 642 23.99 -11.48 12.82
N LYS A 643 24.69 -12.59 13.04
CA LYS A 643 24.17 -13.95 12.88
C LYS A 643 23.19 -14.37 13.97
N GLY A 644 23.11 -13.63 15.07
CA GLY A 644 22.04 -13.77 16.06
C GLY A 644 22.49 -14.28 17.43
N ALA A 645 23.73 -14.70 17.64
CA ALA A 645 24.24 -15.08 18.96
C ALA A 645 25.75 -15.11 19.02
N TYR A 646 26.30 -14.96 20.25
CA TYR A 646 27.70 -15.10 20.53
C TYR A 646 27.93 -15.63 21.97
N TRP A 647 29.10 -16.24 22.22
CA TRP A 647 29.47 -16.59 23.57
C TRP A 647 29.96 -15.36 24.34
N HIS A 648 29.15 -14.92 25.31
CA HIS A 648 29.55 -13.86 26.24
C HIS A 648 30.67 -14.33 27.15
N ILE A 649 30.53 -15.53 27.71
CA ILE A 649 31.57 -16.29 28.38
C ILE A 649 31.60 -17.67 27.72
N PRO A 650 32.67 -18.01 26.99
CA PRO A 650 32.76 -19.32 26.36
C PRO A 650 32.78 -20.44 27.41
N PRO A 651 32.06 -21.54 27.15
CA PRO A 651 32.15 -22.72 28.00
C PRO A 651 33.52 -23.41 27.83
N THR A 652 33.95 -24.17 28.84
CA THR A 652 35.15 -25.01 28.73
C THR A 652 34.80 -26.43 28.29
N ASP A 653 35.83 -27.23 27.96
CA ASP A 653 35.64 -28.60 27.51
C ASP A 653 34.83 -29.45 28.48
N GLY A 654 33.86 -30.18 27.94
CA GLY A 654 32.98 -31.04 28.72
C GLY A 654 31.73 -30.35 29.24
N ALA A 655 31.50 -29.07 28.90
CA ALA A 655 30.29 -28.35 29.28
C ALA A 655 29.02 -29.07 28.82
N ARG A 656 28.07 -29.19 29.73
CA ARG A 656 26.77 -29.82 29.51
C ARG A 656 25.59 -28.82 29.63
N ILE A 657 25.88 -27.65 30.18
CA ILE A 657 24.90 -26.61 30.49
C ILE A 657 25.48 -25.25 30.09
N ALA A 658 24.65 -24.36 29.60
CA ALA A 658 24.96 -22.94 29.41
C ALA A 658 23.78 -22.09 29.85
N ILE A 659 24.04 -20.89 30.35
CA ILE A 659 23.00 -19.86 30.56
C ILE A 659 22.83 -19.09 29.27
N VAL A 660 21.58 -18.94 28.83
CA VAL A 660 21.25 -18.21 27.58
C VAL A 660 20.39 -17.01 27.93
N TYR A 661 20.70 -15.84 27.36
CA TYR A 661 19.95 -14.62 27.61
C TYR A 661 19.75 -13.78 26.34
N SER A 662 18.82 -12.84 26.41
CA SER A 662 18.63 -11.78 25.41
C SER A 662 18.32 -10.46 26.08
N GLY A 663 18.82 -9.34 25.52
CA GLY A 663 18.50 -7.99 25.98
C GLY A 663 18.95 -7.69 27.42
N ALA A 664 18.13 -6.92 28.14
CA ALA A 664 18.48 -6.19 29.35
C ALA A 664 18.55 -7.04 30.65
N VAL A 665 18.45 -8.37 30.57
CA VAL A 665 18.53 -9.29 31.73
C VAL A 665 19.99 -9.73 32.07
N VAL A 666 20.95 -9.11 31.43
CA VAL A 666 22.40 -9.42 31.61
C VAL A 666 22.84 -9.36 33.05
N PRO A 667 22.49 -8.36 33.88
CA PRO A 667 22.98 -8.29 35.28
C PRO A 667 22.59 -9.53 36.08
N GLU A 668 21.36 -10.01 35.95
CA GLU A 668 20.87 -11.20 36.65
C GLU A 668 21.57 -12.48 36.15
N VAL A 669 21.90 -12.53 34.86
CA VAL A 669 22.60 -13.66 34.25
C VAL A 669 24.03 -13.73 34.74
N ILE A 670 24.73 -12.60 34.84
CA ILE A 670 26.08 -12.53 35.38
C ILE A 670 26.11 -12.93 36.88
N GLU A 671 25.14 -12.42 37.67
CA GLU A 671 25.02 -12.80 39.08
C GLU A 671 24.78 -14.31 39.24
N ALA A 672 23.87 -14.89 38.42
CA ALA A 672 23.64 -16.34 38.44
C ALA A 672 24.89 -17.14 38.06
N TYR A 673 25.64 -16.69 37.06
CA TYR A 673 26.89 -17.31 36.66
C TYR A 673 27.93 -17.28 37.80
N GLU A 674 28.10 -16.13 38.47
CA GLU A 674 29.04 -15.99 39.56
C GLU A 674 28.74 -16.93 40.74
N GLN A 675 27.42 -17.20 40.98
CA GLN A 675 26.99 -18.17 42.00
C GLN A 675 27.22 -19.62 41.60
N LEU A 676 27.16 -19.95 40.30
CA LEU A 676 27.20 -21.33 39.80
C LEU A 676 28.58 -21.77 39.34
N LYS A 677 29.48 -20.84 38.98
CA LYS A 677 30.79 -21.19 38.36
C LYS A 677 31.72 -22.02 39.20
N GLU A 678 31.57 -22.00 40.54
CA GLU A 678 32.37 -22.86 41.45
C GLU A 678 31.87 -24.31 41.43
N GLU A 679 30.53 -24.51 41.26
CA GLU A 679 29.90 -25.83 41.21
C GLU A 679 29.94 -26.43 39.80
N ILE A 680 29.92 -25.57 38.78
CA ILE A 680 29.91 -25.93 37.35
C ILE A 680 31.02 -25.13 36.64
N PRO A 681 32.29 -25.53 36.78
CA PRO A 681 33.42 -24.77 36.23
C PRO A 681 33.42 -24.64 34.70
N GLU A 682 32.75 -25.55 33.98
CA GLU A 682 32.63 -25.56 32.54
C GLU A 682 31.47 -24.69 32.00
N LEU A 683 30.68 -24.06 32.89
CA LEU A 683 29.50 -23.25 32.53
C LEU A 683 29.87 -22.11 31.61
N GLY A 684 29.13 -21.95 30.53
CA GLY A 684 29.21 -20.81 29.63
C GLY A 684 27.98 -19.90 29.68
N ILE A 685 28.13 -18.69 29.18
CA ILE A 685 27.00 -17.73 28.94
C ILE A 685 26.90 -17.41 27.46
N MET A 686 25.73 -17.62 26.88
CA MET A 686 25.43 -17.28 25.49
C MET A 686 24.49 -16.09 25.43
N ALA A 687 24.84 -15.07 24.65
CA ALA A 687 24.00 -13.95 24.31
C ALA A 687 23.25 -14.22 23.00
N ILE A 688 21.91 -14.09 22.99
CA ILE A 688 21.10 -14.14 21.80
C ILE A 688 20.75 -12.69 21.41
N THR A 689 21.20 -12.28 20.24
CA THR A 689 20.88 -10.96 19.69
C THR A 689 19.72 -11.01 18.69
N SER A 690 19.47 -12.18 18.09
CA SER A 690 18.37 -12.37 17.11
C SER A 690 17.88 -13.82 17.08
N TYR A 691 16.68 -14.03 17.57
CA TYR A 691 16.02 -15.35 17.51
C TYR A 691 15.63 -15.74 16.09
N ASP A 692 15.18 -14.78 15.27
CA ASP A 692 14.73 -15.06 13.91
C ASP A 692 15.89 -15.44 12.99
N ARG A 693 17.06 -14.82 13.13
CA ARG A 693 18.27 -15.17 12.35
C ARG A 693 18.70 -16.60 12.64
N LEU A 694 18.70 -16.99 13.91
CA LEU A 694 19.02 -18.37 14.33
C LEU A 694 17.98 -19.36 13.79
N TYR A 695 16.71 -19.03 13.90
CA TYR A 695 15.61 -19.87 13.44
C TYR A 695 15.65 -20.09 11.92
N HIS A 696 15.81 -19.02 11.15
CA HIS A 696 15.89 -19.12 9.69
C HIS A 696 17.14 -19.85 9.20
N ASP A 697 18.29 -19.67 9.88
CA ASP A 697 19.49 -20.41 9.56
C ASP A 697 19.30 -21.92 9.83
N TRP A 698 18.69 -22.25 10.95
CA TRP A 698 18.32 -23.63 11.27
C TRP A 698 17.34 -24.21 10.23
N GLN A 699 16.26 -23.51 9.88
CA GLN A 699 15.32 -23.97 8.86
C GLN A 699 16.02 -24.23 7.52
N ARG A 700 16.87 -23.31 7.08
CA ARG A 700 17.64 -23.45 5.84
C ARG A 700 18.51 -24.70 5.89
N SER A 701 19.20 -24.94 6.99
CA SER A 701 20.05 -26.13 7.16
C SER A 701 19.27 -27.44 7.02
N GLN A 702 18.02 -27.47 7.52
CA GLN A 702 17.15 -28.66 7.39
C GLN A 702 16.72 -28.91 5.95
N VAL A 703 16.41 -27.84 5.19
CA VAL A 703 15.97 -27.97 3.79
C VAL A 703 17.12 -28.31 2.84
N GLU A 704 18.26 -27.67 3.03
CA GLU A 704 19.44 -27.83 2.16
C GLU A 704 20.31 -29.02 2.57
N ASN A 705 19.98 -29.68 3.67
CA ASN A 705 20.78 -30.75 4.30
C ASN A 705 22.25 -30.36 4.50
N ILE A 706 22.46 -29.10 4.90
CA ILE A 706 23.77 -28.53 5.25
C ILE A 706 23.82 -28.23 6.74
N GLU A 707 25.02 -28.06 7.27
CA GLU A 707 25.21 -27.68 8.66
C GLU A 707 24.82 -26.19 8.84
N ALA A 708 24.00 -25.87 9.86
CA ALA A 708 23.63 -24.49 10.15
C ALA A 708 24.86 -23.70 10.59
N VAL A 709 25.16 -22.59 9.94
CA VAL A 709 26.37 -21.79 10.21
C VAL A 709 26.36 -21.21 11.62
N SER A 710 25.19 -20.77 12.10
CA SER A 710 25.05 -20.29 13.47
C SER A 710 25.15 -21.40 14.51
N TYR A 711 24.74 -22.63 14.17
CA TYR A 711 24.81 -23.78 15.06
C TYR A 711 26.24 -24.17 15.34
N THR A 712 27.16 -24.21 14.35
CA THR A 712 28.53 -24.67 14.48
C THR A 712 29.38 -23.86 15.46
N HIS A 713 29.16 -22.56 15.57
CA HIS A 713 29.93 -21.74 16.53
C HIS A 713 29.21 -21.57 17.88
N LEU A 714 27.98 -22.05 18.02
CA LEU A 714 27.18 -21.97 19.25
C LEU A 714 27.01 -23.29 19.99
N THR A 715 27.46 -24.40 19.39
CA THR A 715 27.43 -25.70 20.11
C THR A 715 28.34 -25.71 21.34
N LEU A 716 27.82 -26.30 22.40
CA LEU A 716 28.66 -26.62 23.54
C LEU A 716 29.78 -27.57 23.09
N PRO A 717 31.03 -27.41 23.60
CA PRO A 717 32.09 -28.32 23.30
C PRO A 717 31.80 -29.69 23.95
N THR A 718 30.95 -30.46 23.30
CA THR A 718 30.65 -31.83 23.70
C THR A 718 31.61 -32.77 22.98
N ARG A 719 32.25 -33.67 23.68
CA ARG A 719 32.86 -34.84 23.06
C ARG A 719 31.74 -35.59 22.36
N SER A 720 31.89 -35.77 21.04
CA SER A 720 30.96 -36.57 20.23
C SER A 720 30.66 -37.88 20.96
N LEU A 721 29.48 -37.93 21.54
CA LEU A 721 28.82 -39.19 21.83
C LEU A 721 28.07 -39.57 20.55
N VAL A 722 28.66 -40.52 19.86
CA VAL A 722 28.00 -41.28 18.77
C VAL A 722 26.75 -41.91 19.30
#